data_9bf49b580ea9afa39ea8e1657a338c19
#
_entry.id   9bf49b580ea9afa39ea8e1657a338c19
#
_cell.length_a   1.000
_cell.length_b   1.000
_cell.length_c   1.000
_cell.angle_alpha   90.00
_cell.angle_beta   90.00
_cell.angle_gamma   90.00
#
_symmetry.space_group_name_H-M   'P 1'
#
loop_
_entity.id
_entity.type
_entity.pdbx_description
1 polymer ?
#
loop_
_entity_poly.entity_id
_entity_poly.type
_entity_poly.pdbx_seq_one_letter_code
_entity_poly.pdbx_strand_id
1 'polypeptide(L)'
;MCVFPSILFGQEMFDLKEAAITVNIKDSTKYNIAVFLQQEILKRTGIELAIKSKDEYCTTPQVKLVQDSNVKTFARIQSSTLTESYAISASKGKDLVPVVTVTGYDNRGLLFGAGRLVRELYLSENYISLLRSTNISSSPSSALRAQQIILNSQGNDGFRNWKDRKINKDFVNEMLLFGTNGFEPTQPDLIDEYLQSLDVDLFVKLKCQDIIDLHTQTDQAIKGFFKQYVGVDHITTYGGDATGAVAPQLFFPFLDHVIPLVLAGQRGAKWWYSNQCLEDHAKDYDDYIFPFINKYKPSYLHGLVYGPWTKRGINEIRNDLPSQYVIRHFPDICHPRWSQYPVPEWDRTFAIVWPRNKSIYMMPSMMLYIFKATQKNTVGFLPYNHTGSFNDLNKFVWSYAGWDFNADINTILNSYAKSFFSYGFIKSPLKRGLENRLSKKELIDEATAYVAQGLKLLEANWIGSLNQNTSTEEALIYWKNIANCIGGPEKNWRVEMFLCKARIDAQIKRKFDKETMLETEVYSLFRASSTKPIKQIQEETRNILERIEKEFQSKEEFLKELQDLGISNKYGDLNEVVNNIYTSFNDRYWISDELDKAKDYKDVINILNYKTVSDGEFYDDLGIKEEQNHLIKQQSWFNDPGFVYSPIDWVNTELDSKRKKSQLTHALTRYDTPLQMRWDKLDKKSNYIIKVVYNGPFGSKINCKTDDGILIHDFMHNPAKKIHIFSIPKSSTKDGILELHWTQDKINITRGVSVSEIWLIKSTKP
;
A
#
# COMPACT_ATOMS: atom_id res chain seq x y z
N MET A 1 -13.69 31.25 -32.45
CA MET A 1 -13.16 29.89 -32.63
C MET A 1 -12.11 29.94 -33.72
N CYS A 2 -10.85 30.17 -33.36
CA CYS A 2 -9.73 30.05 -34.28
C CYS A 2 -9.01 28.73 -33.99
N VAL A 3 -9.23 27.75 -34.83
CA VAL A 3 -8.50 26.48 -34.81
C VAL A 3 -7.12 26.76 -35.39
N PHE A 4 -6.10 26.85 -34.52
CA PHE A 4 -4.72 26.77 -34.99
C PHE A 4 -4.43 25.30 -35.33
N PRO A 5 -3.99 24.98 -36.54
CA PRO A 5 -3.47 23.65 -36.80
C PRO A 5 -2.11 23.55 -36.09
N SER A 6 -2.05 22.79 -35.00
CA SER A 6 -0.78 22.32 -34.47
C SER A 6 -0.16 21.41 -35.54
N ILE A 7 0.81 21.95 -36.30
CA ILE A 7 1.72 21.15 -37.12
C ILE A 7 2.49 20.27 -36.11
N LEU A 8 2.03 19.06 -35.91
CA LEU A 8 2.78 17.99 -35.28
C LEU A 8 3.99 17.69 -36.19
N PHE A 9 5.11 18.37 -35.94
CA PHE A 9 6.40 17.84 -36.39
C PHE A 9 6.55 16.46 -35.78
N GLY A 10 6.44 15.41 -36.59
CA GLY A 10 6.66 14.04 -36.16
C GLY A 10 8.02 13.97 -35.47
N GLN A 11 8.02 13.67 -34.18
CA GLN A 11 9.28 13.52 -33.44
C GLN A 11 10.10 12.44 -34.13
N GLU A 12 11.27 12.80 -34.61
CA GLU A 12 12.14 11.88 -35.36
C GLU A 12 12.60 10.75 -34.38
N MET A 13 12.48 9.50 -34.87
CA MET A 13 12.85 8.30 -34.13
C MET A 13 14.13 7.70 -34.72
N PHE A 14 14.92 7.05 -33.85
CA PHE A 14 15.93 6.09 -34.27
C PHE A 14 15.32 4.68 -34.26
N ASP A 15 15.45 3.98 -35.36
CA ASP A 15 15.19 2.53 -35.40
C ASP A 15 16.41 1.79 -34.81
N LEU A 16 16.15 0.93 -33.82
CA LEU A 16 17.15 0.16 -33.11
C LEU A 16 16.92 -1.34 -33.25
N LYS A 17 16.08 -1.79 -34.18
CA LYS A 17 15.72 -3.19 -34.36
C LYS A 17 16.97 -4.08 -34.63
N GLU A 18 17.92 -3.58 -35.40
CA GLU A 18 19.17 -4.26 -35.75
C GLU A 18 20.36 -3.79 -34.89
N ALA A 19 20.08 -3.19 -33.72
CA ALA A 19 21.15 -2.65 -32.88
C ALA A 19 21.99 -3.74 -32.25
N ALA A 20 23.29 -3.46 -32.03
CA ALA A 20 24.14 -4.25 -31.17
C ALA A 20 24.36 -3.54 -29.82
N ILE A 21 24.33 -4.29 -28.73
CA ILE A 21 24.73 -3.80 -27.40
C ILE A 21 26.24 -3.96 -27.29
N THR A 22 26.96 -2.84 -27.15
CA THR A 22 28.42 -2.87 -27.04
C THR A 22 28.86 -2.56 -25.60
N VAL A 23 29.72 -3.42 -25.06
CA VAL A 23 30.15 -3.36 -23.67
C VAL A 23 31.56 -3.91 -23.47
N ASN A 24 32.22 -3.63 -22.34
CA ASN A 24 33.44 -4.31 -21.95
C ASN A 24 33.14 -5.76 -21.51
N ILE A 25 33.17 -6.71 -22.42
CA ILE A 25 32.84 -8.12 -22.19
C ILE A 25 33.82 -8.84 -21.24
N LYS A 26 35.01 -8.28 -20.95
CA LYS A 26 35.99 -8.81 -20.00
C LYS A 26 35.62 -8.53 -18.55
N ASP A 27 34.72 -7.59 -18.32
CA ASP A 27 34.18 -7.24 -17.01
C ASP A 27 32.83 -7.97 -16.85
N SER A 28 32.81 -8.96 -15.95
CA SER A 28 31.64 -9.83 -15.77
C SER A 28 30.40 -9.08 -15.36
N THR A 29 30.51 -8.09 -14.47
CA THR A 29 29.36 -7.28 -14.02
C THR A 29 28.78 -6.48 -15.19
N LYS A 30 29.60 -5.82 -15.97
CA LYS A 30 29.14 -5.06 -17.15
C LYS A 30 28.54 -5.96 -18.22
N TYR A 31 29.10 -7.15 -18.43
CA TYR A 31 28.51 -8.14 -19.31
C TYR A 31 27.12 -8.58 -18.84
N ASN A 32 26.96 -8.86 -17.53
CA ASN A 32 25.65 -9.20 -16.95
C ASN A 32 24.63 -8.07 -17.09
N ILE A 33 25.06 -6.80 -16.98
CA ILE A 33 24.20 -5.64 -17.24
C ILE A 33 23.76 -5.60 -18.72
N ALA A 34 24.64 -5.95 -19.66
CA ALA A 34 24.26 -6.06 -21.07
C ALA A 34 23.28 -7.21 -21.31
N VAL A 35 23.46 -8.35 -20.65
CA VAL A 35 22.51 -9.48 -20.69
C VAL A 35 21.16 -9.07 -20.09
N PHE A 36 21.13 -8.35 -18.97
CA PHE A 36 19.91 -7.81 -18.40
C PHE A 36 19.16 -6.93 -19.41
N LEU A 37 19.83 -5.98 -20.06
CA LEU A 37 19.24 -5.11 -21.09
C LEU A 37 18.70 -5.91 -22.28
N GLN A 38 19.47 -6.87 -22.77
CA GLN A 38 19.08 -7.78 -23.87
C GLN A 38 17.80 -8.56 -23.52
N GLN A 39 17.75 -9.17 -22.32
CA GLN A 39 16.60 -9.97 -21.88
C GLN A 39 15.34 -9.14 -21.72
N GLU A 40 15.45 -7.91 -21.19
CA GLU A 40 14.30 -7.02 -21.01
C GLU A 40 13.75 -6.51 -22.35
N ILE A 41 14.61 -6.32 -23.36
CA ILE A 41 14.19 -6.01 -24.73
C ILE A 41 13.56 -7.23 -25.41
N LEU A 42 14.23 -8.38 -25.34
CA LEU A 42 13.76 -9.64 -25.94
C LEU A 42 12.34 -10.00 -25.42
N LYS A 43 12.14 -9.90 -24.10
CA LYS A 43 10.86 -10.20 -23.45
C LYS A 43 9.68 -9.38 -24.02
N ARG A 44 9.93 -8.15 -24.48
CA ARG A 44 8.91 -7.21 -24.96
C ARG A 44 8.75 -7.18 -26.47
N THR A 45 9.76 -7.64 -27.20
CA THR A 45 9.80 -7.44 -28.66
C THR A 45 9.98 -8.72 -29.48
N GLY A 46 10.44 -9.79 -28.83
CA GLY A 46 10.89 -11.00 -29.52
C GLY A 46 12.24 -10.85 -30.24
N ILE A 47 12.90 -9.69 -30.13
CA ILE A 47 14.19 -9.41 -30.78
C ILE A 47 15.33 -9.61 -29.80
N GLU A 48 16.28 -10.47 -30.14
CA GLU A 48 17.52 -10.66 -29.38
C GLU A 48 18.63 -9.81 -30.00
N LEU A 49 18.99 -8.72 -29.31
CA LEU A 49 20.08 -7.84 -29.75
C LEU A 49 21.44 -8.52 -29.48
N ALA A 50 22.36 -8.51 -30.45
CA ALA A 50 23.68 -9.06 -30.27
C ALA A 50 24.50 -8.27 -29.22
N ILE A 51 25.20 -8.98 -28.31
CA ILE A 51 26.17 -8.36 -27.38
C ILE A 51 27.55 -8.49 -27.99
N LYS A 52 28.25 -7.35 -28.14
CA LYS A 52 29.58 -7.26 -28.77
C LYS A 52 30.60 -6.56 -27.87
N SER A 53 31.87 -6.78 -28.12
CA SER A 53 32.92 -6.03 -27.45
C SER A 53 32.86 -4.55 -27.79
N LYS A 54 33.14 -3.68 -26.84
CA LYS A 54 33.24 -2.22 -27.05
C LYS A 54 34.26 -1.84 -28.14
N ASP A 55 35.26 -2.69 -28.38
CA ASP A 55 36.34 -2.47 -29.33
C ASP A 55 36.00 -2.98 -30.74
N GLU A 56 34.86 -3.66 -30.90
CA GLU A 56 34.41 -4.22 -32.18
C GLU A 56 33.74 -3.14 -33.04
N TYR A 57 34.18 -3.06 -34.31
CA TYR A 57 33.53 -2.14 -35.24
C TYR A 57 32.13 -2.61 -35.62
N CYS A 58 31.15 -1.73 -35.48
CA CYS A 58 29.76 -2.01 -35.81
C CYS A 58 29.26 -1.11 -36.92
N THR A 59 28.72 -1.70 -37.96
CA THR A 59 28.03 -1.02 -39.08
C THR A 59 26.52 -0.85 -38.83
N THR A 60 25.99 -1.47 -37.79
CA THR A 60 24.58 -1.41 -37.38
C THR A 60 24.39 -0.40 -36.25
N PRO A 61 23.14 0.02 -35.95
CA PRO A 61 22.84 0.83 -34.77
C PRO A 61 23.47 0.26 -33.52
N GLN A 62 23.81 1.10 -32.54
CA GLN A 62 24.53 0.66 -31.34
C GLN A 62 23.86 1.18 -30.08
N VAL A 63 23.80 0.34 -29.05
CA VAL A 63 23.54 0.72 -27.65
C VAL A 63 24.86 0.51 -26.88
N LYS A 64 25.55 1.59 -26.56
CA LYS A 64 26.85 1.58 -25.87
C LYS A 64 26.65 1.65 -24.38
N LEU A 65 27.17 0.67 -23.64
CA LEU A 65 27.23 0.64 -22.19
C LEU A 65 28.63 1.04 -21.72
N VAL A 66 28.75 2.21 -21.09
CA VAL A 66 30.03 2.83 -20.70
C VAL A 66 30.00 3.15 -19.23
N GLN A 67 31.04 2.79 -18.48
CA GLN A 67 31.27 3.35 -17.15
C GLN A 67 32.32 4.48 -17.28
N ASP A 68 31.96 5.66 -16.75
CA ASP A 68 32.83 6.83 -16.72
C ASP A 68 32.59 7.60 -15.42
N SER A 69 33.60 7.63 -14.56
CA SER A 69 33.57 8.38 -13.29
C SER A 69 33.97 9.86 -13.42
N ASN A 70 34.10 10.37 -14.64
CA ASN A 70 34.41 11.78 -14.86
C ASN A 70 33.21 12.68 -14.50
N VAL A 71 33.37 13.48 -13.46
CA VAL A 71 32.33 14.39 -12.96
C VAL A 71 31.75 15.32 -14.04
N LYS A 72 32.53 15.68 -15.06
CA LYS A 72 32.06 16.52 -16.17
C LYS A 72 30.96 15.85 -17.00
N THR A 73 30.98 14.53 -17.10
CA THR A 73 29.93 13.75 -17.80
C THR A 73 28.56 13.92 -17.13
N PHE A 74 28.57 14.18 -15.83
CA PHE A 74 27.38 14.30 -14.99
C PHE A 74 27.09 15.73 -14.53
N ALA A 75 27.68 16.73 -15.18
CA ALA A 75 27.58 18.15 -14.79
C ALA A 75 26.14 18.71 -14.71
N ARG A 76 25.16 18.03 -15.32
CA ARG A 76 23.74 18.41 -15.23
C ARG A 76 23.03 17.88 -13.98
N ILE A 77 23.67 16.99 -13.23
CA ILE A 77 23.09 16.37 -12.02
C ILE A 77 23.36 17.32 -10.85
N GLN A 78 22.27 17.76 -10.21
CA GLN A 78 22.30 18.55 -8.99
C GLN A 78 22.16 17.63 -7.78
N SER A 79 23.19 16.87 -7.43
CA SER A 79 23.22 15.98 -6.28
C SER A 79 24.51 16.14 -5.51
N SER A 80 24.47 15.89 -4.20
CA SER A 80 25.65 15.89 -3.33
C SER A 80 26.55 14.68 -3.57
N THR A 81 26.04 13.63 -4.21
CA THR A 81 26.79 12.43 -4.61
C THR A 81 26.42 12.02 -6.03
N LEU A 82 27.38 11.49 -6.77
CA LEU A 82 27.17 10.93 -8.10
C LEU A 82 27.04 9.40 -8.07
N THR A 83 27.11 8.77 -6.90
CA THR A 83 26.90 7.33 -6.76
C THR A 83 25.57 6.92 -7.40
N GLU A 84 25.58 5.84 -8.20
CA GLU A 84 24.46 5.31 -8.96
C GLU A 84 23.90 6.25 -10.05
N SER A 85 24.57 7.36 -10.33
CA SER A 85 24.13 8.29 -11.39
C SER A 85 24.36 7.72 -12.79
N TYR A 86 23.50 8.13 -13.72
CA TYR A 86 23.66 7.79 -15.12
C TYR A 86 23.33 8.96 -16.07
N ALA A 87 23.83 8.86 -17.29
CA ALA A 87 23.45 9.70 -18.44
C ALA A 87 23.09 8.80 -19.63
N ILE A 88 22.06 9.19 -20.38
CA ILE A 88 21.64 8.55 -21.64
C ILE A 88 21.62 9.60 -22.72
N SER A 89 22.28 9.36 -23.84
CA SER A 89 22.26 10.26 -24.99
C SER A 89 22.05 9.48 -26.27
N ALA A 90 21.27 10.07 -27.19
CA ALA A 90 21.05 9.55 -28.51
C ALA A 90 21.72 10.47 -29.53
N SER A 91 22.48 9.91 -30.47
CA SER A 91 23.22 10.66 -31.49
C SER A 91 23.35 9.87 -32.80
N LYS A 92 23.83 10.51 -33.85
CA LYS A 92 24.31 9.85 -35.07
C LYS A 92 25.82 9.67 -34.96
N GLY A 93 26.27 8.44 -35.12
CA GLY A 93 27.67 8.08 -35.20
C GLY A 93 28.26 8.32 -36.60
N LYS A 94 29.41 7.70 -36.88
CA LYS A 94 29.96 7.64 -38.23
C LYS A 94 28.93 6.99 -39.18
N ASP A 95 28.92 7.43 -40.41
CA ASP A 95 28.02 6.94 -41.47
C ASP A 95 26.52 7.14 -41.14
N LEU A 96 26.19 8.11 -40.28
CA LEU A 96 24.83 8.46 -39.83
C LEU A 96 24.10 7.34 -39.09
N VAL A 97 24.80 6.30 -38.62
CA VAL A 97 24.23 5.18 -37.88
C VAL A 97 23.79 5.63 -36.47
N PRO A 98 22.61 5.25 -36.00
CA PRO A 98 22.14 5.57 -34.66
C PRO A 98 23.08 5.03 -33.57
N VAL A 99 23.41 5.86 -32.60
CA VAL A 99 24.18 5.50 -31.39
C VAL A 99 23.46 6.01 -30.18
N VAL A 100 23.08 5.08 -29.28
CA VAL A 100 22.56 5.37 -27.97
C VAL A 100 23.65 5.05 -26.95
N THR A 101 24.07 6.02 -26.17
CA THR A 101 25.09 5.81 -25.12
C THR A 101 24.44 5.87 -23.76
N VAL A 102 24.58 4.83 -22.97
CA VAL A 102 24.27 4.77 -21.53
C VAL A 102 25.58 4.85 -20.77
N THR A 103 25.76 5.92 -20.03
CA THR A 103 26.96 6.16 -19.22
C THR A 103 26.57 6.06 -17.74
N GLY A 104 27.18 5.12 -16.99
CA GLY A 104 27.05 5.02 -15.55
C GLY A 104 28.26 5.61 -14.83
N TYR A 105 28.06 6.34 -13.74
CA TYR A 105 29.15 6.78 -12.87
C TYR A 105 29.92 5.61 -12.26
N ASP A 106 29.17 4.59 -11.86
CA ASP A 106 29.62 3.30 -11.36
C ASP A 106 28.83 2.15 -12.01
N ASN A 107 29.05 0.91 -11.60
CA ASN A 107 28.33 -0.24 -12.15
C ASN A 107 26.82 -0.13 -11.92
N ARG A 108 26.38 0.32 -10.72
CA ARG A 108 24.97 0.50 -10.41
C ARG A 108 24.34 1.62 -11.25
N GLY A 109 25.06 2.74 -11.45
CA GLY A 109 24.64 3.79 -12.38
C GLY A 109 24.46 3.26 -13.80
N LEU A 110 25.36 2.37 -14.25
CA LEU A 110 25.23 1.72 -15.56
C LEU A 110 24.01 0.79 -15.62
N LEU A 111 23.76 -0.01 -14.58
CA LEU A 111 22.58 -0.87 -14.47
C LEU A 111 21.29 -0.09 -14.50
N PHE A 112 21.18 0.98 -13.69
CA PHE A 112 19.98 1.81 -13.64
C PHE A 112 19.78 2.64 -14.90
N GLY A 113 20.87 3.07 -15.55
CA GLY A 113 20.84 3.68 -16.86
C GLY A 113 20.32 2.74 -17.93
N ALA A 114 20.72 1.47 -17.93
CA ALA A 114 20.18 0.43 -18.82
C ALA A 114 18.69 0.19 -18.56
N GLY A 115 18.27 0.09 -17.27
CA GLY A 115 16.87 -0.01 -16.89
C GLY A 115 16.05 1.21 -17.31
N ARG A 116 16.60 2.41 -17.16
CA ARG A 116 15.95 3.64 -17.65
C ARG A 116 15.82 3.63 -19.19
N LEU A 117 16.83 3.18 -19.91
CA LEU A 117 16.74 3.06 -21.36
C LEU A 117 15.57 2.18 -21.77
N VAL A 118 15.37 1.02 -21.15
CA VAL A 118 14.21 0.14 -21.44
C VAL A 118 12.89 0.90 -21.30
N ARG A 119 12.74 1.73 -20.26
CA ARG A 119 11.52 2.54 -20.04
C ARG A 119 11.34 3.66 -21.07
N GLU A 120 12.42 4.19 -21.62
CA GLU A 120 12.36 5.24 -22.66
C GLU A 120 12.07 4.66 -24.04
N LEU A 121 12.54 3.45 -24.33
CA LEU A 121 12.30 2.79 -25.60
C LEU A 121 10.80 2.63 -25.90
N TYR A 122 10.45 2.74 -27.16
CA TYR A 122 9.17 2.32 -27.72
C TYR A 122 9.31 0.88 -28.20
N LEU A 123 8.70 -0.02 -27.45
CA LEU A 123 8.83 -1.47 -27.62
C LEU A 123 7.47 -2.07 -27.98
N SER A 124 7.44 -2.91 -29.00
CA SER A 124 6.34 -3.83 -29.31
C SER A 124 6.89 -4.98 -30.14
N GLU A 125 6.06 -5.97 -30.44
CA GLU A 125 6.48 -7.09 -31.28
C GLU A 125 7.18 -6.64 -32.55
N ASN A 126 8.41 -7.12 -32.75
CA ASN A 126 9.31 -6.79 -33.87
C ASN A 126 9.59 -5.28 -34.03
N TYR A 127 9.54 -4.48 -32.94
CA TYR A 127 9.76 -3.05 -33.01
C TYR A 127 10.54 -2.53 -31.80
N ILE A 128 11.63 -1.80 -32.10
CA ILE A 128 12.45 -1.09 -31.10
C ILE A 128 12.78 0.28 -31.65
N SER A 129 12.34 1.35 -30.99
CA SER A 129 12.74 2.70 -31.38
C SER A 129 12.95 3.63 -30.19
N LEU A 130 13.66 4.72 -30.41
CA LEU A 130 13.96 5.75 -29.43
C LEU A 130 13.84 7.14 -30.04
N LEU A 131 13.36 8.12 -29.26
CA LEU A 131 13.37 9.51 -29.67
C LEU A 131 14.81 10.00 -29.90
N ARG A 132 15.08 10.64 -31.06
CA ARG A 132 16.40 11.22 -31.37
C ARG A 132 16.83 12.32 -30.40
N SER A 133 15.85 12.99 -29.79
CA SER A 133 16.08 14.03 -28.78
C SER A 133 16.42 13.49 -27.40
N THR A 134 16.50 12.16 -27.19
CA THR A 134 16.78 11.57 -25.89
C THR A 134 18.13 12.03 -25.35
N ASN A 135 18.08 12.76 -24.23
CA ASN A 135 19.24 13.27 -23.52
C ASN A 135 18.88 13.40 -22.02
N ILE A 136 19.20 12.40 -21.23
CA ILE A 136 18.77 12.22 -19.84
C ILE A 136 20.02 12.16 -18.97
N SER A 137 20.02 12.87 -17.85
CA SER A 137 20.99 12.70 -16.77
C SER A 137 20.22 12.63 -15.46
N SER A 138 20.51 11.64 -14.62
CA SER A 138 19.73 11.39 -13.41
C SER A 138 20.55 10.72 -12.31
N SER A 139 20.20 11.01 -11.06
CA SER A 139 20.70 10.37 -9.85
C SER A 139 19.56 10.05 -8.90
N PRO A 140 19.70 9.06 -8.01
CA PRO A 140 18.65 8.73 -7.06
C PRO A 140 18.50 9.81 -5.97
N SER A 141 17.26 10.05 -5.54
CA SER A 141 16.94 10.92 -4.41
C SER A 141 17.14 10.22 -3.07
N SER A 142 16.95 8.90 -2.99
CA SER A 142 17.15 8.08 -1.80
C SER A 142 18.35 7.15 -2.00
N ALA A 143 19.26 7.10 -1.02
CA ALA A 143 20.42 6.22 -1.09
C ALA A 143 20.04 4.73 -1.06
N LEU A 144 18.99 4.39 -0.30
CA LEU A 144 18.46 3.03 -0.17
C LEU A 144 17.07 2.93 -0.79
N ARG A 145 16.91 1.98 -1.72
CA ARG A 145 15.64 1.72 -2.44
C ARG A 145 15.48 0.21 -2.60
N ALA A 146 15.26 -0.47 -1.47
CA ALA A 146 15.19 -1.92 -1.46
C ALA A 146 13.73 -2.44 -1.52
N GLN A 147 13.58 -3.73 -1.84
CA GLN A 147 12.29 -4.41 -1.91
C GLN A 147 12.36 -5.77 -1.22
N GLN A 148 11.28 -6.14 -0.54
CA GLN A 148 11.13 -7.47 0.04
C GLN A 148 10.56 -8.44 -1.00
N ILE A 149 11.12 -9.65 -1.08
CA ILE A 149 10.59 -10.75 -1.88
C ILE A 149 10.14 -11.83 -0.91
N ILE A 150 8.86 -11.85 -0.57
CA ILE A 150 8.30 -12.91 0.28
C ILE A 150 7.76 -14.03 -0.60
N LEU A 151 8.37 -15.17 -0.43
CA LEU A 151 7.85 -16.45 -0.90
C LEU A 151 6.96 -16.98 0.22
N ASN A 152 5.64 -16.86 0.07
CA ASN A 152 4.74 -17.46 1.05
C ASN A 152 4.86 -19.00 1.03
N SER A 153 4.41 -19.68 2.07
CA SER A 153 4.52 -21.13 2.20
C SER A 153 3.90 -21.91 1.02
N GLN A 154 2.98 -21.32 0.29
CA GLN A 154 2.35 -21.88 -0.90
C GLN A 154 3.08 -21.51 -2.20
N GLY A 155 3.84 -20.39 -2.22
CA GLY A 155 4.65 -19.93 -3.35
C GLY A 155 3.86 -19.48 -4.58
N ASN A 156 2.54 -19.59 -4.57
CA ASN A 156 1.66 -19.19 -5.66
C ASN A 156 0.55 -18.32 -5.11
N ASP A 157 0.46 -17.08 -5.60
CA ASP A 157 -0.58 -16.13 -5.24
C ASP A 157 -1.73 -16.07 -6.27
N GLY A 158 -1.74 -17.03 -7.20
CA GLY A 158 -2.70 -17.13 -8.26
C GLY A 158 -2.33 -16.38 -9.54
N PHE A 159 -1.51 -15.35 -9.46
CA PHE A 159 -1.02 -14.58 -10.61
C PHE A 159 0.43 -14.95 -10.98
N ARG A 160 1.25 -15.29 -9.99
CA ARG A 160 2.66 -15.68 -10.18
C ARG A 160 3.04 -16.82 -9.24
N ASN A 161 3.87 -17.76 -9.75
CA ASN A 161 4.46 -18.82 -8.94
C ASN A 161 5.81 -18.36 -8.38
N TRP A 162 5.82 -17.84 -7.17
CA TRP A 162 7.02 -17.30 -6.52
C TRP A 162 8.05 -18.37 -6.08
N LYS A 163 7.76 -19.67 -6.23
CA LYS A 163 8.77 -20.74 -6.08
C LYS A 163 9.62 -20.91 -7.31
N ASP A 164 9.20 -20.37 -8.46
CA ASP A 164 9.95 -20.42 -9.70
C ASP A 164 11.06 -19.37 -9.68
N ARG A 165 12.31 -19.84 -9.78
CA ARG A 165 13.50 -18.95 -9.84
C ARG A 165 13.42 -17.97 -11.01
N LYS A 166 12.84 -18.37 -12.14
CA LYS A 166 12.65 -17.48 -13.28
C LYS A 166 11.71 -16.33 -12.92
N ILE A 167 10.61 -16.61 -12.23
CA ILE A 167 9.66 -15.58 -11.78
C ILE A 167 10.32 -14.62 -10.79
N ASN A 168 11.11 -15.11 -9.85
CA ASN A 168 11.85 -14.24 -8.93
C ASN A 168 12.86 -13.36 -9.66
N LYS A 169 13.60 -13.92 -10.62
CA LYS A 169 14.55 -13.17 -11.45
C LYS A 169 13.82 -12.12 -12.32
N ASP A 170 12.69 -12.46 -12.91
CA ASP A 170 11.85 -11.52 -13.64
C ASP A 170 11.37 -10.36 -12.77
N PHE A 171 10.98 -10.65 -11.51
CA PHE A 171 10.58 -9.61 -10.57
C PHE A 171 11.76 -8.67 -10.22
N VAL A 172 12.92 -9.24 -9.93
CA VAL A 172 14.15 -8.46 -9.69
C VAL A 172 14.42 -7.52 -10.86
N ASN A 173 14.41 -8.04 -12.08
CA ASN A 173 14.63 -7.25 -13.28
C ASN A 173 13.61 -6.12 -13.42
N GLU A 174 12.33 -6.42 -13.23
CA GLU A 174 11.25 -5.42 -13.28
C GLU A 174 11.48 -4.29 -12.27
N MET A 175 11.92 -4.61 -11.05
CA MET A 175 12.23 -3.61 -10.01
C MET A 175 13.51 -2.80 -10.33
N LEU A 176 14.54 -3.45 -10.92
CA LEU A 176 15.76 -2.78 -11.36
C LEU A 176 15.48 -1.72 -12.45
N LEU A 177 14.48 -1.93 -13.31
CA LEU A 177 14.04 -0.90 -14.27
C LEU A 177 13.66 0.42 -13.58
N PHE A 178 13.19 0.36 -12.34
CA PHE A 178 12.73 1.52 -11.55
C PHE A 178 13.76 1.98 -10.49
N GLY A 179 14.97 1.44 -10.54
CA GLY A 179 16.07 1.90 -9.71
C GLY A 179 16.15 1.28 -8.32
N THR A 180 15.51 0.13 -8.09
CA THR A 180 15.68 -0.64 -6.84
C THR A 180 17.13 -1.13 -6.72
N ASN A 181 17.78 -0.90 -5.57
CA ASN A 181 19.19 -1.22 -5.36
C ASN A 181 19.46 -2.31 -4.32
N GLY A 182 18.41 -2.93 -3.77
CA GLY A 182 18.58 -4.03 -2.82
C GLY A 182 17.33 -4.89 -2.69
N PHE A 183 17.51 -6.13 -2.24
CA PHE A 183 16.41 -7.06 -2.04
C PHE A 183 16.56 -7.84 -0.74
N GLU A 184 15.43 -8.09 -0.06
CA GLU A 184 15.29 -8.98 1.11
C GLU A 184 14.43 -10.19 0.72
N PRO A 185 15.03 -11.28 0.22
CA PRO A 185 14.31 -12.52 -0.09
C PRO A 185 14.09 -13.34 1.18
N THR A 186 12.95 -14.02 1.27
CA THR A 186 12.73 -15.00 2.35
C THR A 186 13.55 -16.29 2.18
N GLN A 187 14.04 -16.54 0.97
CA GLN A 187 14.93 -17.64 0.61
C GLN A 187 16.10 -17.06 -0.22
N PRO A 188 17.18 -16.62 0.41
CA PRO A 188 18.30 -15.96 -0.27
C PRO A 188 18.93 -16.80 -1.38
N ASP A 189 19.10 -18.11 -1.18
CA ASP A 189 19.68 -19.06 -2.10
C ASP A 189 19.02 -19.15 -3.48
N LEU A 190 17.82 -18.57 -3.64
CA LEU A 190 17.13 -18.54 -4.93
C LEU A 190 17.63 -17.43 -5.87
N ILE A 191 18.22 -16.35 -5.35
CA ILE A 191 18.57 -15.17 -6.15
C ILE A 191 19.88 -14.48 -5.75
N ASP A 192 20.57 -14.90 -4.68
CA ASP A 192 21.77 -14.26 -4.15
C ASP A 192 22.89 -14.12 -5.20
N GLU A 193 23.26 -15.20 -5.89
CA GLU A 193 24.25 -15.17 -6.96
C GLU A 193 23.88 -14.19 -8.07
N TYR A 194 22.59 -14.11 -8.40
CA TYR A 194 22.10 -13.20 -9.43
C TYR A 194 22.24 -11.75 -9.01
N LEU A 195 21.84 -11.40 -7.76
CA LEU A 195 21.98 -10.06 -7.22
C LEU A 195 23.45 -9.64 -7.18
N GLN A 196 24.34 -10.50 -6.67
CA GLN A 196 25.78 -10.25 -6.63
C GLN A 196 26.37 -10.03 -8.03
N SER A 197 25.91 -10.79 -9.03
CA SER A 197 26.38 -10.67 -10.42
C SER A 197 26.05 -9.31 -11.06
N LEU A 198 25.08 -8.59 -10.49
CA LEU A 198 24.64 -7.24 -10.92
C LEU A 198 25.06 -6.13 -9.96
N ASP A 199 25.82 -6.41 -8.91
CA ASP A 199 26.22 -5.45 -7.86
C ASP A 199 25.02 -4.84 -7.13
N VAL A 200 24.03 -5.67 -6.75
CA VAL A 200 22.79 -5.30 -6.05
C VAL A 200 22.81 -5.83 -4.62
N ASP A 201 22.42 -5.00 -3.65
CA ASP A 201 22.50 -5.34 -2.23
C ASP A 201 21.56 -6.50 -1.83
N LEU A 202 22.08 -7.39 -1.00
CA LEU A 202 21.34 -8.47 -0.37
C LEU A 202 21.07 -8.15 1.10
N PHE A 203 19.78 -8.17 1.47
CA PHE A 203 19.30 -8.01 2.83
C PHE A 203 18.87 -9.34 3.41
N VAL A 204 19.15 -9.55 4.70
CA VAL A 204 18.70 -10.73 5.46
C VAL A 204 18.05 -10.29 6.76
N LYS A 205 16.95 -10.93 7.09
CA LYS A 205 16.23 -10.79 8.36
C LYS A 205 16.59 -11.94 9.30
N LEU A 206 17.08 -11.62 10.48
CA LEU A 206 17.21 -12.59 11.58
C LEU A 206 15.89 -12.66 12.36
N LYS A 207 15.43 -13.87 12.61
CA LYS A 207 14.25 -14.10 13.43
C LYS A 207 14.61 -13.96 14.92
N CYS A 208 13.66 -13.55 15.76
CA CYS A 208 13.87 -13.50 17.22
C CYS A 208 14.23 -14.87 17.78
N GLN A 209 13.67 -15.95 17.25
CA GLN A 209 14.01 -17.30 17.66
C GLN A 209 15.48 -17.63 17.42
N ASP A 210 16.05 -17.24 16.28
CA ASP A 210 17.48 -17.44 16.00
C ASP A 210 18.34 -16.75 17.05
N ILE A 211 17.95 -15.59 17.53
CA ILE A 211 18.64 -14.82 18.58
C ILE A 211 18.54 -15.54 19.93
N ILE A 212 17.34 -16.03 20.28
CA ILE A 212 17.10 -16.79 21.52
C ILE A 212 17.95 -18.07 21.51
N ASP A 213 17.97 -18.78 20.39
CA ASP A 213 18.70 -20.05 20.28
C ASP A 213 20.22 -19.85 20.34
N LEU A 214 20.71 -18.70 19.87
CA LEU A 214 22.13 -18.38 19.83
C LEU A 214 22.68 -17.79 21.15
N HIS A 215 21.81 -17.22 22.03
CA HIS A 215 22.29 -16.46 23.18
C HIS A 215 23.06 -17.32 24.22
N THR A 216 22.85 -18.63 24.23
CA THR A 216 23.57 -19.59 25.11
C THR A 216 24.69 -20.32 24.40
N GLN A 217 24.91 -20.07 23.11
CA GLN A 217 25.89 -20.76 22.30
C GLN A 217 27.29 -20.18 22.46
N THR A 218 28.30 -20.98 22.09
CA THR A 218 29.69 -20.51 22.03
C THR A 218 29.93 -19.57 20.85
N ASP A 219 30.93 -18.71 20.95
CA ASP A 219 31.35 -17.84 19.85
C ASP A 219 31.61 -18.59 18.54
N GLN A 220 32.13 -19.82 18.64
CA GLN A 220 32.38 -20.67 17.48
C GLN A 220 31.09 -21.13 16.83
N ALA A 221 30.07 -21.49 17.62
CA ALA A 221 28.75 -21.87 17.09
C ALA A 221 28.04 -20.68 16.46
N ILE A 222 28.09 -19.51 17.09
CA ILE A 222 27.55 -18.25 16.55
C ILE A 222 28.22 -17.91 15.21
N LYS A 223 29.55 -17.92 15.14
CA LYS A 223 30.26 -17.71 13.88
C LYS A 223 29.94 -18.77 12.83
N GLY A 224 29.71 -20.03 13.25
CA GLY A 224 29.28 -21.12 12.38
C GLY A 224 27.90 -20.86 11.75
N PHE A 225 26.94 -20.42 12.58
CA PHE A 225 25.61 -20.07 12.11
C PHE A 225 25.64 -18.97 11.03
N PHE A 226 26.45 -17.92 11.23
CA PHE A 226 26.51 -16.81 10.29
C PHE A 226 27.32 -17.09 9.00
N LYS A 227 28.01 -18.21 8.89
CA LYS A 227 28.69 -18.60 7.64
C LYS A 227 27.72 -18.74 6.45
N GLN A 228 26.45 -19.07 6.70
CA GLN A 228 25.42 -19.15 5.66
C GLN A 228 25.05 -17.77 5.07
N TYR A 229 25.43 -16.67 5.72
CA TYR A 229 25.15 -15.31 5.28
C TYR A 229 26.33 -14.61 4.62
N VAL A 230 27.28 -15.36 4.08
CA VAL A 230 28.42 -14.79 3.34
C VAL A 230 27.93 -14.05 2.11
N GLY A 231 28.42 -12.82 1.91
CA GLY A 231 28.00 -11.95 0.81
C GLY A 231 26.72 -11.14 1.06
N VAL A 232 26.21 -11.14 2.31
CA VAL A 232 25.10 -10.28 2.73
C VAL A 232 25.61 -8.87 3.03
N ASP A 233 24.94 -7.85 2.48
CA ASP A 233 25.28 -6.44 2.67
C ASP A 233 24.59 -5.82 3.87
N HIS A 234 23.38 -6.32 4.21
CA HIS A 234 22.57 -5.78 5.29
C HIS A 234 21.93 -6.90 6.13
N ILE A 235 22.09 -6.81 7.45
CA ILE A 235 21.47 -7.71 8.41
C ILE A 235 20.49 -6.91 9.26
N THR A 236 19.25 -7.38 9.37
CA THR A 236 18.21 -6.75 10.16
C THR A 236 17.80 -7.65 11.33
N THR A 237 17.82 -7.12 12.54
CA THR A 237 17.19 -7.76 13.71
C THR A 237 15.93 -7.01 14.12
N TYR A 238 14.90 -7.78 14.50
CA TYR A 238 13.62 -7.26 14.97
C TYR A 238 13.50 -7.44 16.47
N GLY A 239 12.98 -6.41 17.14
CA GLY A 239 12.90 -6.37 18.60
C GLY A 239 11.74 -7.14 19.20
N GLY A 240 10.85 -7.77 18.43
CA GLY A 240 9.75 -8.51 19.03
C GLY A 240 8.51 -8.70 18.16
N ASP A 241 8.63 -8.63 16.84
CA ASP A 241 7.52 -8.93 15.93
C ASP A 241 7.28 -10.44 15.83
N ALA A 242 6.04 -10.87 16.08
CA ALA A 242 5.44 -12.17 15.73
C ALA A 242 6.08 -13.48 16.24
N THR A 243 7.22 -13.44 16.92
CA THR A 243 7.97 -14.65 17.29
C THR A 243 8.40 -14.69 18.75
N GLY A 244 7.79 -13.88 19.60
CA GLY A 244 8.10 -13.75 21.02
C GLY A 244 9.04 -12.59 21.30
N ALA A 245 8.68 -11.74 22.27
CA ALA A 245 9.52 -10.64 22.71
C ALA A 245 10.65 -11.16 23.61
N VAL A 246 11.88 -10.82 23.27
CA VAL A 246 13.00 -10.97 24.19
C VAL A 246 13.12 -9.69 25.01
N ALA A 247 13.18 -9.80 26.33
CA ALA A 247 13.34 -8.62 27.18
C ALA A 247 14.55 -7.79 26.75
N PRO A 248 14.44 -6.47 26.58
CA PRO A 248 15.51 -5.64 26.04
C PRO A 248 16.80 -5.70 26.85
N GLN A 249 16.68 -5.96 28.16
CA GLN A 249 17.83 -6.11 29.07
C GLN A 249 18.67 -7.35 28.76
N LEU A 250 18.11 -8.37 28.13
CA LEU A 250 18.82 -9.55 27.65
C LEU A 250 19.23 -9.39 26.17
N PHE A 251 18.38 -8.79 25.38
CA PHE A 251 18.53 -8.67 23.94
C PHE A 251 19.71 -7.76 23.54
N PHE A 252 19.80 -6.56 24.10
CA PHE A 252 20.86 -5.62 23.71
C PHE A 252 22.25 -6.05 24.15
N PRO A 253 22.51 -6.58 25.38
CA PRO A 253 23.78 -7.17 25.71
C PRO A 253 24.18 -8.34 24.81
N PHE A 254 23.22 -9.15 24.39
CA PHE A 254 23.46 -10.21 23.42
C PHE A 254 23.87 -9.66 22.07
N LEU A 255 23.19 -8.65 21.54
CA LEU A 255 23.57 -8.01 20.29
C LEU A 255 24.94 -7.34 20.37
N ASP A 256 25.25 -6.69 21.50
CA ASP A 256 26.53 -6.06 21.75
C ASP A 256 27.69 -7.07 21.67
N HIS A 257 27.46 -8.31 22.11
CA HIS A 257 28.41 -9.41 22.01
C HIS A 257 28.45 -10.02 20.59
N VAL A 258 27.29 -10.32 19.99
CA VAL A 258 27.18 -11.12 18.76
C VAL A 258 27.51 -10.33 17.50
N ILE A 259 27.04 -9.07 17.40
CA ILE A 259 27.20 -8.29 16.18
C ILE A 259 28.69 -8.10 15.79
N PRO A 260 29.59 -7.75 16.70
CA PRO A 260 31.02 -7.68 16.37
C PRO A 260 31.60 -9.01 15.86
N LEU A 261 31.15 -10.15 16.44
CA LEU A 261 31.63 -11.49 16.00
C LEU A 261 31.21 -11.79 14.56
N VAL A 262 30.00 -11.36 14.20
CA VAL A 262 29.41 -11.57 12.85
C VAL A 262 30.07 -10.63 11.84
N LEU A 263 30.13 -9.33 12.14
CA LEU A 263 30.71 -8.34 11.25
C LEU A 263 32.21 -8.54 11.01
N ALA A 264 32.93 -9.15 11.95
CA ALA A 264 34.33 -9.53 11.76
C ALA A 264 34.53 -10.57 10.62
N GLY A 265 33.52 -11.43 10.40
CA GLY A 265 33.49 -12.40 9.30
C GLY A 265 32.82 -11.91 8.02
N GLN A 266 32.07 -10.82 8.09
CA GLN A 266 31.26 -10.24 7.01
C GLN A 266 31.72 -8.80 6.74
N ARG A 267 32.84 -8.63 6.04
CA ARG A 267 33.43 -7.30 5.80
C ARG A 267 32.45 -6.40 5.05
N GLY A 268 32.06 -5.29 5.69
CA GLY A 268 31.22 -4.25 5.11
C GLY A 268 29.71 -4.40 5.35
N ALA A 269 29.26 -5.51 5.94
CA ALA A 269 27.83 -5.70 6.26
C ALA A 269 27.36 -4.64 7.26
N LYS A 270 26.14 -4.12 7.02
CA LYS A 270 25.50 -3.07 7.85
C LYS A 270 24.45 -3.70 8.73
N TRP A 271 24.51 -3.44 10.03
CA TRP A 271 23.53 -3.98 10.97
C TRP A 271 22.43 -2.96 11.28
N TRP A 272 21.16 -3.41 11.12
CA TRP A 272 19.96 -2.63 11.38
C TRP A 272 19.18 -3.23 12.54
N TYR A 273 18.63 -2.36 13.38
CA TYR A 273 17.74 -2.74 14.44
C TYR A 273 16.34 -2.16 14.21
N SER A 274 15.31 -2.99 14.33
CA SER A 274 13.90 -2.58 14.29
C SER A 274 13.32 -2.61 15.70
N ASN A 275 12.77 -1.47 16.13
CA ASN A 275 12.00 -1.37 17.38
C ASN A 275 10.51 -1.67 17.16
N GLN A 276 10.16 -2.31 16.07
CA GLN A 276 8.81 -2.81 15.82
C GLN A 276 8.45 -3.85 16.90
N CYS A 277 7.39 -3.60 17.67
CA CYS A 277 6.96 -4.46 18.74
C CYS A 277 5.45 -4.51 18.86
N LEU A 278 4.88 -5.72 18.79
CA LEU A 278 3.44 -5.98 18.86
C LEU A 278 2.99 -6.47 20.25
N GLU A 279 3.90 -6.69 21.19
CA GLU A 279 3.62 -7.39 22.44
C GLU A 279 3.88 -6.54 23.68
N ASP A 280 3.65 -7.10 24.88
CA ASP A 280 3.63 -6.46 26.19
C ASP A 280 4.93 -5.70 26.57
N HIS A 281 6.07 -6.05 25.97
CA HIS A 281 7.36 -5.39 26.22
C HIS A 281 7.63 -4.17 25.34
N ALA A 282 6.68 -3.76 24.57
CA ALA A 282 6.87 -2.71 23.59
C ALA A 282 7.25 -1.35 24.21
N LYS A 283 6.81 -1.03 25.44
CA LYS A 283 7.23 0.15 26.19
C LYS A 283 8.67 0.02 26.65
N ASP A 284 9.05 -1.16 27.12
CA ASP A 284 10.38 -1.41 27.67
C ASP A 284 11.46 -1.28 26.60
N TYR A 285 11.15 -1.61 25.33
CA TYR A 285 12.08 -1.44 24.22
C TYR A 285 12.43 0.02 23.96
N ASP A 286 11.45 0.91 23.88
CA ASP A 286 11.72 2.32 23.64
C ASP A 286 12.40 2.98 24.83
N ASP A 287 11.98 2.66 26.06
CA ASP A 287 12.58 3.17 27.30
C ASP A 287 14.02 2.67 27.51
N TYR A 288 14.43 1.57 26.87
CA TYR A 288 15.76 1.02 26.99
C TYR A 288 16.66 1.36 25.80
N ILE A 289 16.17 1.25 24.55
CA ILE A 289 17.01 1.35 23.35
C ILE A 289 17.59 2.75 23.16
N PHE A 290 16.79 3.80 23.28
CA PHE A 290 17.29 5.16 23.07
C PHE A 290 18.30 5.58 24.13
N PRO A 291 18.09 5.34 25.45
CA PRO A 291 19.13 5.53 26.45
C PRO A 291 20.39 4.71 26.18
N PHE A 292 20.25 3.44 25.77
CA PHE A 292 21.39 2.57 25.44
C PHE A 292 22.21 3.13 24.27
N ILE A 293 21.58 3.43 23.15
CA ILE A 293 22.25 3.98 21.95
C ILE A 293 22.90 5.33 22.27
N ASN A 294 22.22 6.21 23.00
CA ASN A 294 22.74 7.53 23.36
C ASN A 294 23.94 7.42 24.28
N LYS A 295 23.93 6.49 25.23
CA LYS A 295 25.01 6.30 26.20
C LYS A 295 26.21 5.59 25.60
N TYR A 296 26.01 4.46 24.94
CA TYR A 296 27.08 3.57 24.51
C TYR A 296 27.54 3.80 23.07
N LYS A 297 26.70 4.40 22.24
CA LYS A 297 26.99 4.73 20.82
C LYS A 297 27.64 3.58 20.06
N PRO A 298 27.01 2.36 20.03
CA PRO A 298 27.61 1.15 19.49
C PRO A 298 28.04 1.35 18.03
N SER A 299 29.34 1.15 17.75
CA SER A 299 29.92 1.37 16.42
C SER A 299 29.47 0.34 15.36
N TYR A 300 29.01 -0.81 15.78
CA TYR A 300 28.49 -1.85 14.90
C TYR A 300 27.08 -1.56 14.39
N LEU A 301 26.28 -0.75 15.10
CA LEU A 301 24.95 -0.38 14.66
C LEU A 301 25.02 0.64 13.53
N HIS A 302 24.46 0.31 12.37
CA HIS A 302 24.35 1.24 11.26
C HIS A 302 23.16 2.20 11.42
N GLY A 303 22.01 1.67 11.82
CA GLY A 303 20.82 2.49 11.97
C GLY A 303 19.59 1.74 12.45
N LEU A 304 18.48 2.48 12.56
CA LEU A 304 17.18 1.97 12.96
C LEU A 304 16.27 1.73 11.76
N VAL A 305 15.34 0.79 11.93
CA VAL A 305 14.26 0.53 10.99
C VAL A 305 12.97 1.10 11.59
N TYR A 306 12.39 2.10 10.94
CA TYR A 306 11.07 2.62 11.25
C TYR A 306 10.02 1.85 10.44
N GLY A 307 9.09 1.17 11.11
CA GLY A 307 8.13 0.30 10.46
C GLY A 307 6.77 0.27 11.13
N PRO A 308 5.87 -0.61 10.68
CA PRO A 308 4.59 -0.86 11.32
C PRO A 308 4.79 -1.19 12.80
N TRP A 309 3.87 -0.73 13.66
CA TRP A 309 3.90 -0.98 15.11
C TRP A 309 5.07 -0.35 15.89
N THR A 310 5.88 0.48 15.25
CA THR A 310 6.76 1.40 15.96
C THR A 310 5.90 2.38 16.75
N LYS A 311 6.15 2.54 18.04
CA LYS A 311 5.27 3.30 18.95
C LYS A 311 5.37 4.81 18.83
N ARG A 312 6.47 5.28 18.28
CA ARG A 312 6.79 6.70 18.20
C ARG A 312 6.80 7.16 16.76
N GLY A 313 6.46 8.41 16.52
CA GLY A 313 6.56 9.04 15.22
C GLY A 313 7.99 9.13 14.73
N ILE A 314 8.19 9.07 13.42
CA ILE A 314 9.52 9.12 12.81
C ILE A 314 10.28 10.41 13.17
N ASN A 315 9.57 11.54 13.33
CA ASN A 315 10.18 12.81 13.73
C ASN A 315 10.74 12.74 15.16
N GLU A 316 10.04 12.12 16.09
CA GLU A 316 10.48 11.93 17.47
C GLU A 316 11.69 11.02 17.53
N ILE A 317 11.64 9.89 16.82
CA ILE A 317 12.77 8.95 16.71
C ILE A 317 14.00 9.67 16.17
N ARG A 318 13.85 10.48 15.11
CA ARG A 318 14.98 11.23 14.53
C ARG A 318 15.58 12.23 15.52
N ASN A 319 14.75 12.89 16.32
CA ASN A 319 15.22 13.87 17.30
C ASN A 319 16.01 13.20 18.45
N ASP A 320 15.60 12.02 18.87
CA ASP A 320 16.23 11.31 19.98
C ASP A 320 17.44 10.45 19.58
N LEU A 321 17.56 10.12 18.30
CA LEU A 321 18.62 9.27 17.78
C LEU A 321 19.86 10.11 17.43
N PRO A 322 21.09 9.78 17.92
CA PRO A 322 22.31 10.50 17.52
C PRO A 322 22.48 10.55 16.00
N SER A 323 22.97 11.67 15.48
CA SER A 323 23.04 11.96 14.04
C SER A 323 23.88 10.96 13.23
N GLN A 324 24.80 10.24 13.88
CA GLN A 324 25.61 9.20 13.25
C GLN A 324 24.82 7.97 12.82
N TYR A 325 23.65 7.73 13.42
CA TYR A 325 22.78 6.61 13.06
C TYR A 325 21.71 7.08 12.09
N VAL A 326 21.54 6.31 11.04
CA VAL A 326 20.52 6.57 10.02
C VAL A 326 19.23 5.84 10.32
N ILE A 327 18.14 6.28 9.70
CA ILE A 327 16.84 5.60 9.76
C ILE A 327 16.52 5.11 8.36
N ARG A 328 16.12 3.85 8.20
CA ARG A 328 15.43 3.37 7.00
C ARG A 328 13.96 3.15 7.28
N HIS A 329 13.12 3.43 6.31
CA HIS A 329 11.70 3.17 6.42
C HIS A 329 11.37 1.73 5.99
N PHE A 330 10.52 1.07 6.76
CA PHE A 330 9.93 -0.24 6.45
C PHE A 330 8.40 -0.08 6.38
N PRO A 331 7.89 0.66 5.35
CA PRO A 331 6.47 0.95 5.25
C PRO A 331 5.67 -0.30 4.94
N ASP A 332 4.51 -0.40 5.54
CA ASP A 332 3.54 -1.41 5.16
C ASP A 332 2.80 -0.98 3.88
N ILE A 333 3.01 -1.71 2.81
CA ILE A 333 2.41 -1.43 1.50
C ILE A 333 1.42 -2.51 1.06
N CYS A 334 1.12 -3.47 1.94
CA CYS A 334 0.34 -4.66 1.57
C CYS A 334 -0.94 -4.87 2.38
N HIS A 335 -1.09 -4.20 3.53
CA HIS A 335 -2.29 -4.31 4.33
C HIS A 335 -3.21 -3.11 4.10
N PRO A 336 -4.34 -3.26 3.43
CA PRO A 336 -5.32 -2.17 3.29
C PRO A 336 -5.99 -1.81 4.62
N ARG A 337 -6.12 -2.78 5.50
CA ARG A 337 -6.58 -2.60 6.88
C ARG A 337 -5.50 -3.08 7.86
N TRP A 338 -5.53 -2.58 9.09
CA TRP A 338 -4.60 -2.99 10.13
C TRP A 338 -3.14 -2.59 9.86
N SER A 339 -2.97 -1.67 8.94
CA SER A 339 -1.65 -1.19 8.55
C SER A 339 -1.19 -0.02 9.41
N GLN A 340 0.09 0.31 9.27
CA GLN A 340 0.65 1.53 9.85
C GLN A 340 0.00 2.80 9.24
N TYR A 341 -0.34 2.74 7.96
CA TYR A 341 -0.89 3.87 7.19
C TYR A 341 -2.25 3.52 6.60
N PRO A 342 -3.29 3.48 7.42
CA PRO A 342 -4.63 3.21 6.90
C PRO A 342 -5.07 4.34 5.98
N VAL A 343 -5.86 4.02 4.97
CA VAL A 343 -6.46 5.00 4.07
C VAL A 343 -7.71 5.59 4.72
N PRO A 344 -7.67 6.84 5.22
CA PRO A 344 -8.77 7.41 6.02
C PRO A 344 -10.03 7.68 5.18
N GLU A 345 -9.90 7.73 3.86
CA GLU A 345 -11.00 8.02 2.93
C GLU A 345 -11.56 6.77 2.26
N TRP A 346 -11.11 5.60 2.68
CA TRP A 346 -11.57 4.35 2.13
C TRP A 346 -13.01 4.05 2.54
N ASP A 347 -13.85 3.79 1.57
CA ASP A 347 -15.27 3.47 1.82
C ASP A 347 -15.41 2.21 2.69
N ARG A 348 -16.33 2.29 3.65
CA ARG A 348 -16.63 1.24 4.64
C ARG A 348 -16.90 -0.11 3.97
N THR A 349 -17.66 -0.14 2.89
CA THR A 349 -18.09 -1.38 2.24
C THR A 349 -16.92 -2.10 1.58
N PHE A 350 -16.05 -1.37 0.89
CA PHE A 350 -14.81 -1.97 0.35
C PHE A 350 -13.93 -2.52 1.46
N ALA A 351 -13.80 -1.81 2.57
CA ALA A 351 -13.01 -2.27 3.70
C ALA A 351 -13.61 -3.52 4.39
N ILE A 352 -14.93 -3.68 4.38
CA ILE A 352 -15.60 -4.89 4.89
C ILE A 352 -15.36 -6.07 3.95
N VAL A 353 -15.45 -5.86 2.65
CA VAL A 353 -15.37 -6.94 1.65
C VAL A 353 -13.93 -7.41 1.43
N TRP A 354 -12.99 -6.50 1.28
CA TRP A 354 -11.61 -6.86 1.01
C TRP A 354 -10.88 -7.33 2.29
N PRO A 355 -10.13 -8.45 2.22
CA PRO A 355 -9.41 -9.00 3.36
C PRO A 355 -8.38 -8.02 3.92
N ARG A 356 -7.99 -8.23 5.17
CA ARG A 356 -6.96 -7.46 5.85
C ARG A 356 -5.62 -7.48 5.10
N ASN A 357 -5.24 -8.62 4.58
CA ASN A 357 -4.02 -8.85 3.81
C ASN A 357 -4.36 -9.64 2.55
N LYS A 358 -3.40 -9.77 1.64
CA LYS A 358 -3.54 -10.51 0.37
C LYS A 358 -4.72 -10.00 -0.51
N SER A 359 -5.04 -8.72 -0.38
CA SER A 359 -5.99 -8.03 -1.25
C SER A 359 -5.28 -7.48 -2.47
N ILE A 360 -5.97 -7.36 -3.60
CA ILE A 360 -5.46 -6.58 -4.74
C ILE A 360 -5.47 -5.11 -4.32
N TYR A 361 -4.44 -4.73 -3.55
CA TYR A 361 -4.30 -3.44 -2.91
C TYR A 361 -3.43 -2.52 -3.75
N MET A 362 -4.05 -1.52 -4.34
CA MET A 362 -3.37 -0.52 -5.14
C MET A 362 -3.89 0.87 -4.78
N MET A 363 -3.05 1.63 -4.10
CA MET A 363 -3.33 2.99 -3.65
C MET A 363 -2.13 3.90 -3.98
N PRO A 364 -1.83 4.06 -5.29
CA PRO A 364 -0.60 4.72 -5.73
C PRO A 364 -0.47 6.16 -5.25
N SER A 365 -1.55 6.93 -5.22
CA SER A 365 -1.53 8.33 -4.73
C SER A 365 -1.23 8.40 -3.23
N MET A 366 -1.82 7.51 -2.44
CA MET A 366 -1.56 7.43 -0.99
C MET A 366 -0.13 6.96 -0.72
N MET A 367 0.38 5.97 -1.46
CA MET A 367 1.76 5.50 -1.32
C MET A 367 2.77 6.62 -1.62
N LEU A 368 2.53 7.42 -2.65
CA LEU A 368 3.36 8.58 -2.96
C LEU A 368 3.29 9.65 -1.86
N TYR A 369 2.11 9.89 -1.30
CA TYR A 369 1.93 10.82 -0.17
C TYR A 369 2.73 10.35 1.07
N ILE A 370 2.60 9.09 1.47
CA ILE A 370 3.34 8.50 2.61
C ILE A 370 4.85 8.59 2.37
N PHE A 371 5.31 8.23 1.17
CA PHE A 371 6.71 8.37 0.80
C PHE A 371 7.22 9.80 1.03
N LYS A 372 6.55 10.80 0.45
CA LYS A 372 6.95 12.21 0.56
C LYS A 372 6.91 12.73 2.00
N ALA A 373 5.96 12.28 2.80
CA ALA A 373 5.84 12.70 4.20
C ALA A 373 6.98 12.15 5.09
N THR A 374 7.47 10.93 4.81
CA THR A 374 8.43 10.24 5.68
C THR A 374 9.88 10.32 5.21
N GLN A 375 10.11 10.53 3.92
CA GLN A 375 11.43 10.40 3.30
C GLN A 375 12.49 11.33 3.90
N LYS A 376 12.14 12.55 4.30
CA LYS A 376 13.09 13.55 4.82
C LYS A 376 13.88 13.09 6.06
N ASN A 377 13.37 12.11 6.80
CA ASN A 377 13.99 11.59 8.03
C ASN A 377 14.71 10.25 7.81
N THR A 378 14.75 9.76 6.58
CA THR A 378 15.29 8.43 6.25
C THR A 378 16.35 8.50 5.17
N VAL A 379 17.21 7.49 5.13
CA VAL A 379 18.16 7.30 4.01
C VAL A 379 17.51 6.53 2.85
N GLY A 380 16.28 6.09 3.02
CA GLY A 380 15.52 5.32 2.06
C GLY A 380 14.61 4.29 2.71
N PHE A 381 14.26 3.24 1.99
CA PHE A 381 13.21 2.32 2.38
C PHE A 381 13.50 0.87 1.94
N LEU A 382 12.81 -0.04 2.63
CA LEU A 382 12.59 -1.43 2.24
C LEU A 382 11.16 -1.77 2.70
N PRO A 383 10.13 -1.76 1.79
CA PRO A 383 8.75 -1.94 2.19
C PRO A 383 8.45 -3.34 2.69
N TYR A 384 7.57 -3.42 3.70
CA TYR A 384 6.99 -4.68 4.12
C TYR A 384 6.03 -5.18 3.02
N ASN A 385 6.37 -6.32 2.44
CA ASN A 385 5.62 -6.93 1.35
C ASN A 385 5.33 -8.40 1.64
N HIS A 386 4.12 -8.71 2.06
CA HIS A 386 3.66 -10.07 2.39
C HIS A 386 2.78 -10.70 1.30
N THR A 387 2.41 -9.96 0.27
CA THR A 387 1.29 -10.31 -0.60
C THR A 387 1.67 -10.63 -2.06
N GLY A 388 2.95 -10.77 -2.37
CA GLY A 388 3.37 -11.16 -3.70
C GLY A 388 2.90 -10.19 -4.80
N SER A 389 2.00 -10.65 -5.69
CA SER A 389 1.49 -9.84 -6.81
C SER A 389 0.45 -8.80 -6.42
N PHE A 390 -0.31 -9.02 -5.34
CA PHE A 390 -1.51 -8.23 -5.01
C PHE A 390 -1.27 -6.73 -4.79
N ASN A 391 -0.07 -6.32 -4.45
CA ASN A 391 0.31 -4.92 -4.26
C ASN A 391 1.38 -4.45 -5.26
N ASP A 392 1.40 -5.02 -6.44
CA ASP A 392 2.44 -4.79 -7.46
C ASP A 392 2.68 -3.30 -7.72
N LEU A 393 1.66 -2.52 -8.04
CA LEU A 393 1.78 -1.10 -8.34
C LEU A 393 2.40 -0.30 -7.17
N ASN A 394 2.05 -0.61 -5.92
CA ASN A 394 2.57 0.10 -4.76
C ASN A 394 4.10 0.02 -4.66
N LYS A 395 4.70 -1.14 -5.00
CA LYS A 395 6.15 -1.34 -5.03
C LYS A 395 6.83 -0.39 -6.02
N PHE A 396 6.25 -0.27 -7.22
CA PHE A 396 6.80 0.60 -8.26
C PHE A 396 6.67 2.08 -7.91
N VAL A 397 5.60 2.48 -7.23
CA VAL A 397 5.46 3.86 -6.72
C VAL A 397 6.62 4.19 -5.78
N TRP A 398 6.91 3.32 -4.81
CA TRP A 398 8.02 3.52 -3.87
C TRP A 398 9.36 3.58 -4.59
N SER A 399 9.64 2.64 -5.49
CA SER A 399 10.92 2.60 -6.21
C SER A 399 11.10 3.81 -7.12
N TYR A 400 10.07 4.21 -7.87
CA TYR A 400 10.12 5.41 -8.71
C TYR A 400 10.33 6.68 -7.89
N ALA A 401 9.54 6.87 -6.83
CA ALA A 401 9.65 8.04 -5.96
C ALA A 401 11.00 8.09 -5.22
N GLY A 402 11.57 6.94 -4.86
CA GLY A 402 12.92 6.86 -4.30
C GLY A 402 14.02 7.27 -5.28
N TRP A 403 13.80 7.06 -6.57
CA TRP A 403 14.68 7.59 -7.60
C TRP A 403 14.45 9.08 -7.84
N ASP A 404 13.22 9.51 -8.03
CA ASP A 404 12.81 10.89 -8.29
C ASP A 404 11.76 11.36 -7.27
N PHE A 405 12.22 12.05 -6.23
CA PHE A 405 11.34 12.58 -5.17
C PHE A 405 10.29 13.57 -5.71
N ASN A 406 10.59 14.28 -6.79
CA ASN A 406 9.71 15.29 -7.36
C ASN A 406 8.66 14.72 -8.32
N ALA A 407 8.75 13.43 -8.64
CA ALA A 407 7.79 12.80 -9.53
C ALA A 407 6.36 12.97 -9.00
N ASP A 408 5.44 13.28 -9.93
CA ASP A 408 4.01 13.24 -9.67
C ASP A 408 3.43 11.86 -10.00
N ILE A 409 2.21 11.61 -9.52
CA ILE A 409 1.58 10.32 -9.70
C ILE A 409 1.30 9.98 -11.17
N ASN A 410 1.02 10.97 -12.04
CA ASN A 410 0.77 10.75 -13.46
C ASN A 410 2.02 10.25 -14.16
N THR A 411 3.17 10.84 -13.83
CA THR A 411 4.48 10.43 -14.35
C THR A 411 4.78 8.97 -13.97
N ILE A 412 4.51 8.59 -12.73
CA ILE A 412 4.73 7.22 -12.23
C ILE A 412 3.80 6.23 -12.95
N LEU A 413 2.50 6.53 -13.01
CA LEU A 413 1.51 5.65 -13.66
C LEU A 413 1.77 5.49 -15.17
N ASN A 414 2.15 6.55 -15.86
CA ASN A 414 2.52 6.47 -17.27
C ASN A 414 3.78 5.61 -17.47
N SER A 415 4.80 5.78 -16.63
CA SER A 415 6.01 4.95 -16.70
C SER A 415 5.72 3.48 -16.45
N TYR A 416 4.88 3.16 -15.45
CA TYR A 416 4.43 1.81 -15.16
C TYR A 416 3.60 1.22 -16.32
N ALA A 417 2.63 1.97 -16.84
CA ALA A 417 1.79 1.56 -17.96
C ALA A 417 2.62 1.27 -19.21
N LYS A 418 3.56 2.16 -19.57
CA LYS A 418 4.45 1.98 -20.72
C LYS A 418 5.31 0.73 -20.57
N SER A 419 5.87 0.50 -19.37
CA SER A 419 6.82 -0.58 -19.11
C SER A 419 6.19 -1.98 -19.13
N PHE A 420 4.92 -2.11 -18.70
CA PHE A 420 4.31 -3.40 -18.45
C PHE A 420 3.07 -3.73 -19.30
N PHE A 421 2.52 -2.79 -20.04
CA PHE A 421 1.28 -3.00 -20.82
C PHE A 421 1.40 -2.61 -22.29
N SER A 422 1.94 -1.43 -22.59
CA SER A 422 1.81 -0.82 -23.90
C SER A 422 2.42 -1.66 -25.04
N TYR A 423 3.47 -2.40 -24.76
CA TYR A 423 4.12 -3.28 -25.73
C TYR A 423 3.25 -4.45 -26.19
N GLY A 424 2.26 -4.86 -25.40
CA GLY A 424 1.32 -5.96 -25.71
C GLY A 424 0.09 -5.54 -26.50
N PHE A 425 -0.11 -4.25 -26.77
CA PHE A 425 -1.31 -3.78 -27.49
C PHE A 425 -1.24 -4.11 -28.99
N ILE A 426 -2.24 -4.84 -29.46
CA ILE A 426 -2.43 -5.19 -30.87
C ILE A 426 -3.53 -4.35 -31.54
N LYS A 427 -4.34 -3.62 -30.74
CA LYS A 427 -5.42 -2.74 -31.20
C LYS A 427 -5.40 -1.42 -30.43
N SER A 428 -5.88 -0.35 -31.08
CA SER A 428 -6.07 0.93 -30.41
C SER A 428 -7.27 0.89 -29.46
N PRO A 429 -7.12 1.34 -28.20
CA PRO A 429 -8.24 1.43 -27.27
C PRO A 429 -9.26 2.52 -27.64
N LEU A 430 -8.85 3.58 -28.34
CA LEU A 430 -9.69 4.73 -28.66
C LEU A 430 -10.14 4.76 -30.13
N LYS A 431 -9.29 4.33 -31.07
CA LYS A 431 -9.51 4.46 -32.51
C LYS A 431 -9.86 3.12 -33.14
N ARG A 432 -10.96 2.50 -32.70
CA ARG A 432 -11.42 1.21 -33.25
C ARG A 432 -11.65 1.30 -34.77
N GLY A 433 -11.11 0.31 -35.49
CA GLY A 433 -11.22 0.24 -36.95
C GLY A 433 -10.25 1.16 -37.70
N LEU A 434 -9.39 1.89 -37.02
CA LEU A 434 -8.36 2.74 -37.61
C LEU A 434 -6.94 2.31 -37.25
N GLU A 435 -6.78 1.09 -36.70
CA GLU A 435 -5.52 0.57 -36.18
C GLU A 435 -4.40 0.59 -37.23
N ASN A 436 -4.75 0.29 -38.49
CA ASN A 436 -3.77 0.31 -39.62
C ASN A 436 -3.29 1.70 -40.00
N ARG A 437 -3.85 2.78 -39.44
CA ARG A 437 -3.46 4.18 -39.71
C ARG A 437 -2.57 4.76 -38.60
N LEU A 438 -2.38 4.05 -37.49
CA LEU A 438 -1.52 4.48 -36.40
C LEU A 438 -0.10 3.94 -36.58
N SER A 439 0.89 4.78 -36.32
CA SER A 439 2.26 4.32 -36.12
C SER A 439 2.36 3.51 -34.83
N LYS A 440 3.36 2.63 -34.73
CA LYS A 440 3.63 1.87 -33.48
C LYS A 440 3.83 2.80 -32.27
N LYS A 441 4.49 3.95 -32.47
CA LYS A 441 4.67 4.97 -31.45
C LYS A 441 3.33 5.52 -30.95
N GLU A 442 2.45 5.92 -31.86
CA GLU A 442 1.13 6.46 -31.49
C GLU A 442 0.28 5.44 -30.75
N LEU A 443 0.32 4.16 -31.14
CA LEU A 443 -0.36 3.09 -30.44
C LEU A 443 0.18 2.92 -29.01
N ILE A 444 1.51 2.93 -28.83
CA ILE A 444 2.16 2.80 -27.52
C ILE A 444 1.81 3.99 -26.62
N ASP A 445 1.85 5.23 -27.15
CA ASP A 445 1.50 6.43 -26.39
C ASP A 445 0.02 6.40 -25.96
N GLU A 446 -0.89 6.06 -26.88
CA GLU A 446 -2.32 5.94 -26.59
C GLU A 446 -2.60 4.84 -25.56
N ALA A 447 -2.01 3.65 -25.74
CA ALA A 447 -2.12 2.55 -24.78
C ALA A 447 -1.61 2.93 -23.39
N THR A 448 -0.47 3.63 -23.32
CA THR A 448 0.12 4.11 -22.06
C THR A 448 -0.85 5.02 -21.31
N ALA A 449 -1.37 6.05 -21.99
CA ALA A 449 -2.30 6.99 -21.37
C ALA A 449 -3.62 6.30 -20.95
N TYR A 450 -4.11 5.39 -21.77
CA TYR A 450 -5.34 4.65 -21.50
C TYR A 450 -5.20 3.74 -20.28
N VAL A 451 -4.12 2.97 -20.17
CA VAL A 451 -3.86 2.13 -18.98
C VAL A 451 -3.68 2.98 -17.73
N ALA A 452 -2.91 4.07 -17.80
CA ALA A 452 -2.72 4.97 -16.67
C ALA A 452 -4.05 5.54 -16.15
N GLN A 453 -4.99 5.88 -17.05
CA GLN A 453 -6.34 6.29 -16.65
C GLN A 453 -7.13 5.15 -16.01
N GLY A 454 -7.05 3.94 -16.54
CA GLY A 454 -7.67 2.76 -15.94
C GLY A 454 -7.18 2.47 -14.51
N LEU A 455 -5.89 2.69 -14.24
CA LEU A 455 -5.31 2.56 -12.89
C LEU A 455 -5.87 3.61 -11.93
N LYS A 456 -6.00 4.86 -12.37
CA LYS A 456 -6.63 5.93 -11.55
C LYS A 456 -8.08 5.61 -11.20
N LEU A 457 -8.85 5.08 -12.14
CA LEU A 457 -10.23 4.68 -11.87
C LEU A 457 -10.32 3.56 -10.83
N LEU A 458 -9.40 2.60 -10.84
CA LEU A 458 -9.35 1.54 -9.82
C LEU A 458 -9.02 2.06 -8.41
N GLU A 459 -8.13 3.05 -8.29
CA GLU A 459 -7.88 3.70 -7.01
C GLU A 459 -9.11 4.49 -6.55
N ALA A 460 -9.72 5.25 -7.46
CA ALA A 460 -10.91 6.06 -7.17
C ALA A 460 -12.11 5.23 -6.72
N ASN A 461 -12.21 3.95 -7.11
CA ASN A 461 -13.26 3.06 -6.63
C ASN A 461 -13.29 2.94 -5.10
N TRP A 462 -12.13 2.93 -4.46
CA TRP A 462 -12.01 2.71 -3.01
C TRP A 462 -12.08 4.00 -2.19
N ILE A 463 -11.87 5.15 -2.83
CA ILE A 463 -11.85 6.45 -2.18
C ILE A 463 -13.21 7.12 -2.32
N GLY A 464 -13.75 7.63 -1.23
CA GLY A 464 -15.04 8.30 -1.20
C GLY A 464 -16.24 7.39 -0.94
N SER A 465 -17.44 7.94 -1.04
CA SER A 465 -18.67 7.23 -0.75
C SER A 465 -19.17 6.42 -1.94
N LEU A 466 -19.50 5.14 -1.73
CA LEU A 466 -20.16 4.30 -2.74
C LEU A 466 -21.50 4.88 -3.21
N ASN A 467 -22.20 5.65 -2.37
CA ASN A 467 -23.43 6.32 -2.77
C ASN A 467 -23.24 7.29 -3.95
N GLN A 468 -22.06 7.87 -4.08
CA GLN A 468 -21.71 8.86 -5.11
C GLN A 468 -20.73 8.28 -6.16
N ASN A 469 -20.18 7.09 -5.93
CA ASN A 469 -19.15 6.52 -6.78
C ASN A 469 -19.76 5.89 -8.04
N THR A 470 -19.52 6.53 -9.19
CA THR A 470 -19.89 6.01 -10.52
C THR A 470 -18.72 5.37 -11.25
N SER A 471 -17.50 5.41 -10.68
CA SER A 471 -16.27 4.99 -11.36
C SER A 471 -16.12 3.48 -11.51
N THR A 472 -16.84 2.67 -10.73
CA THR A 472 -16.68 1.20 -10.74
C THR A 472 -17.08 0.57 -12.08
N GLU A 473 -18.17 0.99 -12.70
CA GLU A 473 -18.58 0.52 -14.02
C GLU A 473 -17.66 1.07 -15.12
N GLU A 474 -17.26 2.32 -15.00
CA GLU A 474 -16.29 2.92 -15.93
C GLU A 474 -14.96 2.18 -15.87
N ALA A 475 -14.42 1.92 -14.69
CA ALA A 475 -13.20 1.14 -14.50
C ALA A 475 -13.32 -0.27 -15.11
N LEU A 476 -14.46 -0.94 -14.94
CA LEU A 476 -14.72 -2.25 -15.53
C LEU A 476 -14.70 -2.19 -17.07
N ILE A 477 -15.34 -1.18 -17.67
CA ILE A 477 -15.34 -0.97 -19.12
C ILE A 477 -13.91 -0.74 -19.62
N TYR A 478 -13.12 0.10 -18.93
CA TYR A 478 -11.72 0.37 -19.27
C TYR A 478 -10.90 -0.92 -19.28
N TRP A 479 -10.96 -1.71 -18.21
CA TRP A 479 -10.14 -2.92 -18.08
C TRP A 479 -10.59 -4.04 -19.01
N LYS A 480 -11.89 -4.17 -19.31
CA LYS A 480 -12.40 -5.06 -20.39
C LYS A 480 -11.84 -4.64 -21.76
N ASN A 481 -11.81 -3.33 -22.03
CA ASN A 481 -11.25 -2.83 -23.28
C ASN A 481 -9.74 -3.04 -23.37
N ILE A 482 -8.98 -2.81 -22.28
CA ILE A 482 -7.54 -3.13 -22.22
C ILE A 482 -7.31 -4.62 -22.53
N ALA A 483 -8.03 -5.52 -21.86
CA ALA A 483 -7.92 -6.96 -22.11
C ALA A 483 -8.19 -7.33 -23.57
N ASN A 484 -9.22 -6.73 -24.18
CA ASN A 484 -9.53 -6.94 -25.59
C ASN A 484 -8.42 -6.39 -26.52
N CYS A 485 -7.81 -5.25 -26.17
CA CYS A 485 -6.77 -4.63 -26.99
C CYS A 485 -5.44 -5.38 -27.00
N ILE A 486 -5.18 -6.21 -25.98
CA ILE A 486 -4.00 -7.09 -25.91
C ILE A 486 -4.28 -8.51 -26.39
N GLY A 487 -5.51 -8.83 -26.79
CA GLY A 487 -5.92 -10.16 -27.28
C GLY A 487 -6.28 -11.19 -26.20
N GLY A 488 -6.60 -10.73 -24.99
CA GLY A 488 -7.06 -11.53 -23.86
C GLY A 488 -6.33 -11.21 -22.55
N PRO A 489 -6.98 -11.32 -21.40
CA PRO A 489 -6.37 -11.01 -20.10
C PRO A 489 -5.20 -11.95 -19.78
N GLU A 490 -5.22 -13.20 -20.22
CA GLU A 490 -4.20 -14.21 -19.99
C GLU A 490 -2.84 -13.87 -20.65
N LYS A 491 -2.82 -12.91 -21.57
CA LYS A 491 -1.58 -12.43 -22.22
C LYS A 491 -0.70 -11.60 -21.26
N ASN A 492 -1.30 -11.06 -20.21
CA ASN A 492 -0.59 -10.26 -19.23
C ASN A 492 -1.24 -10.42 -17.85
N TRP A 493 -0.55 -11.07 -16.92
CA TRP A 493 -1.08 -11.34 -15.57
C TRP A 493 -1.50 -10.07 -14.80
N ARG A 494 -0.92 -8.91 -15.10
CA ARG A 494 -1.34 -7.62 -14.51
C ARG A 494 -2.70 -7.19 -15.04
N VAL A 495 -2.96 -7.43 -16.32
CA VAL A 495 -4.30 -7.16 -16.90
C VAL A 495 -5.33 -8.08 -16.28
N GLU A 496 -5.01 -9.36 -16.12
CA GLU A 496 -5.88 -10.33 -15.43
C GLU A 496 -6.20 -9.85 -14.01
N MET A 497 -5.19 -9.46 -13.23
CA MET A 497 -5.33 -8.98 -11.85
C MET A 497 -6.19 -7.72 -11.76
N PHE A 498 -5.91 -6.71 -12.57
CA PHE A 498 -6.65 -5.44 -12.50
C PHE A 498 -8.07 -5.55 -13.07
N LEU A 499 -8.29 -6.40 -14.08
CA LEU A 499 -9.64 -6.73 -14.55
C LEU A 499 -10.44 -7.45 -13.48
N CYS A 500 -9.82 -8.38 -12.74
CA CYS A 500 -10.41 -9.03 -11.58
C CYS A 500 -10.87 -8.00 -10.54
N LYS A 501 -9.97 -7.08 -10.15
CA LYS A 501 -10.31 -6.00 -9.21
C LYS A 501 -11.47 -5.16 -9.73
N ALA A 502 -11.43 -4.70 -10.98
CA ALA A 502 -12.51 -3.91 -11.59
C ALA A 502 -13.86 -4.64 -11.54
N ARG A 503 -13.85 -5.94 -11.82
CA ARG A 503 -15.07 -6.77 -11.81
C ARG A 503 -15.66 -6.91 -10.41
N ILE A 504 -14.80 -7.16 -9.42
CA ILE A 504 -15.20 -7.26 -8.02
C ILE A 504 -15.75 -5.92 -7.51
N ASP A 505 -15.06 -4.82 -7.78
CA ASP A 505 -15.49 -3.48 -7.36
C ASP A 505 -16.87 -3.13 -7.96
N ALA A 506 -17.09 -3.43 -9.23
CA ALA A 506 -18.40 -3.23 -9.88
C ALA A 506 -19.50 -4.11 -9.25
N GLN A 507 -19.20 -5.35 -8.90
CA GLN A 507 -20.15 -6.24 -8.23
C GLN A 507 -20.51 -5.76 -6.82
N ILE A 508 -19.53 -5.26 -6.07
CA ILE A 508 -19.75 -4.64 -4.76
C ILE A 508 -20.73 -3.46 -4.89
N LYS A 509 -20.49 -2.57 -5.86
CA LYS A 509 -21.33 -1.40 -6.09
C LYS A 509 -22.78 -1.79 -6.45
N ARG A 510 -22.94 -2.73 -7.38
CA ARG A 510 -24.25 -3.21 -7.80
C ARG A 510 -25.05 -3.80 -6.63
N LYS A 511 -24.40 -4.60 -5.79
CA LYS A 511 -25.04 -5.19 -4.61
C LYS A 511 -25.38 -4.14 -3.57
N PHE A 512 -24.45 -3.21 -3.31
CA PHE A 512 -24.68 -2.09 -2.40
C PHE A 512 -25.89 -1.24 -2.81
N ASP A 513 -26.00 -0.91 -4.10
CA ASP A 513 -27.13 -0.14 -4.64
C ASP A 513 -28.45 -0.90 -4.46
N LYS A 514 -28.44 -2.20 -4.74
CA LYS A 514 -29.64 -3.03 -4.59
C LYS A 514 -30.07 -3.13 -3.12
N GLU A 515 -29.15 -3.39 -2.20
CA GLU A 515 -29.46 -3.45 -0.76
C GLU A 515 -29.95 -2.10 -0.23
N THR A 516 -29.34 -0.99 -0.67
CA THR A 516 -29.74 0.37 -0.28
C THR A 516 -31.16 0.69 -0.75
N MET A 517 -31.52 0.26 -1.97
CA MET A 517 -32.88 0.41 -2.50
C MET A 517 -33.88 -0.38 -1.65
N LEU A 518 -33.58 -1.64 -1.32
CA LEU A 518 -34.48 -2.48 -0.50
C LEU A 518 -34.62 -1.94 0.92
N GLU A 519 -33.54 -1.47 1.53
CA GLU A 519 -33.57 -0.84 2.86
C GLU A 519 -34.42 0.44 2.85
N THR A 520 -34.31 1.26 1.81
CA THR A 520 -35.13 2.45 1.63
C THR A 520 -36.62 2.10 1.52
N GLU A 521 -36.95 1.01 0.84
CA GLU A 521 -38.32 0.48 0.72
C GLU A 521 -38.83 0.02 2.10
N VAL A 522 -38.03 -0.65 2.89
CA VAL A 522 -38.36 -1.06 4.27
C VAL A 522 -38.63 0.17 5.15
N TYR A 523 -37.77 1.18 5.12
CA TYR A 523 -38.02 2.42 5.90
C TYR A 523 -39.27 3.17 5.44
N SER A 524 -39.60 3.11 4.15
CA SER A 524 -40.85 3.66 3.64
C SER A 524 -42.07 2.89 4.14
N LEU A 525 -41.97 1.54 4.17
CA LEU A 525 -42.97 0.69 4.79
C LEU A 525 -43.17 1.03 6.27
N PHE A 526 -42.11 1.20 7.05
CA PHE A 526 -42.18 1.56 8.46
C PHE A 526 -42.96 2.88 8.68
N ARG A 527 -42.63 3.91 7.89
CA ARG A 527 -43.35 5.20 7.97
C ARG A 527 -44.84 5.10 7.67
N ALA A 528 -45.23 4.21 6.74
CA ALA A 528 -46.61 4.02 6.31
C ALA A 528 -47.41 3.04 7.19
N SER A 529 -46.83 2.43 8.21
CA SER A 529 -47.38 1.26 8.90
C SER A 529 -47.98 1.57 10.28
N SER A 530 -48.26 2.80 10.63
CA SER A 530 -48.77 3.22 11.94
C SER A 530 -50.03 2.49 12.42
N THR A 531 -50.85 1.99 11.49
CA THR A 531 -52.08 1.26 11.76
C THR A 531 -52.02 -0.22 11.53
N LYS A 532 -50.87 -0.75 11.02
CA LYS A 532 -50.73 -2.16 10.71
C LYS A 532 -50.37 -2.98 11.96
N PRO A 533 -50.90 -4.23 12.06
CA PRO A 533 -50.39 -5.16 13.07
C PRO A 533 -48.92 -5.44 12.90
N ILE A 534 -48.20 -5.60 14.00
CA ILE A 534 -46.75 -5.83 13.96
C ILE A 534 -46.34 -7.06 13.13
N LYS A 535 -47.12 -8.15 13.20
CA LYS A 535 -46.88 -9.36 12.41
C LYS A 535 -46.91 -9.10 10.91
N GLN A 536 -47.82 -8.22 10.46
CA GLN A 536 -47.91 -7.85 9.06
C GLN A 536 -46.67 -7.02 8.65
N ILE A 537 -46.21 -6.11 9.47
CA ILE A 537 -44.99 -5.31 9.22
C ILE A 537 -43.78 -6.26 9.13
N GLN A 538 -43.68 -7.22 10.03
CA GLN A 538 -42.60 -8.22 10.04
C GLN A 538 -42.59 -9.06 8.76
N GLU A 539 -43.76 -9.52 8.30
CA GLU A 539 -43.89 -10.31 7.07
C GLU A 539 -43.56 -9.50 5.81
N GLU A 540 -44.14 -8.30 5.67
CA GLU A 540 -43.85 -7.40 4.54
C GLU A 540 -42.36 -7.04 4.48
N THR A 541 -41.73 -6.78 5.62
CA THR A 541 -40.30 -6.47 5.70
C THR A 541 -39.44 -7.66 5.24
N ARG A 542 -39.73 -8.87 5.72
CA ARG A 542 -39.01 -10.07 5.25
C ARG A 542 -39.13 -10.24 3.74
N ASN A 543 -40.33 -10.10 3.19
CA ASN A 543 -40.57 -10.20 1.76
C ASN A 543 -39.76 -9.19 0.94
N ILE A 544 -39.57 -7.96 1.45
CA ILE A 544 -38.72 -6.97 0.81
C ILE A 544 -37.25 -7.37 0.90
N LEU A 545 -36.75 -7.70 2.10
CA LEU A 545 -35.33 -7.98 2.30
C LEU A 545 -34.85 -9.26 1.62
N GLU A 546 -35.72 -10.27 1.50
CA GLU A 546 -35.41 -11.53 0.78
C GLU A 546 -35.34 -11.36 -0.75
N ARG A 547 -35.80 -10.23 -1.29
CA ARG A 547 -35.69 -9.98 -2.73
C ARG A 547 -34.25 -9.91 -3.22
N ILE A 548 -33.28 -9.59 -2.34
CA ILE A 548 -31.87 -9.61 -2.70
C ILE A 548 -31.43 -11.00 -3.18
N GLU A 549 -31.92 -12.06 -2.57
CA GLU A 549 -31.56 -13.44 -2.92
C GLU A 549 -32.18 -13.88 -4.26
N LYS A 550 -33.26 -13.21 -4.68
CA LYS A 550 -34.00 -13.55 -5.92
C LYS A 550 -33.62 -12.67 -7.12
N GLU A 551 -33.23 -11.42 -6.84
CA GLU A 551 -33.09 -10.38 -7.87
C GLU A 551 -31.62 -9.98 -8.09
N PHE A 552 -30.69 -10.54 -7.34
CA PHE A 552 -29.26 -10.30 -7.49
C PHE A 552 -28.58 -11.56 -8.01
N GLN A 553 -27.54 -11.38 -8.84
CA GLN A 553 -26.73 -12.48 -9.36
C GLN A 553 -26.24 -13.40 -8.22
N SER A 554 -26.41 -14.72 -8.36
CA SER A 554 -25.92 -15.67 -7.37
C SER A 554 -24.39 -15.72 -7.31
N LYS A 555 -23.85 -16.24 -6.20
CA LYS A 555 -22.41 -16.42 -6.03
C LYS A 555 -21.83 -17.33 -7.13
N GLU A 556 -22.52 -18.39 -7.46
CA GLU A 556 -22.14 -19.38 -8.47
C GLU A 556 -22.08 -18.74 -9.87
N GLU A 557 -23.07 -17.92 -10.22
CA GLU A 557 -23.08 -17.19 -11.48
C GLU A 557 -21.94 -16.17 -11.56
N PHE A 558 -21.66 -15.47 -10.46
CA PHE A 558 -20.54 -14.53 -10.40
C PHE A 558 -19.18 -15.22 -10.52
N LEU A 559 -18.98 -16.34 -9.82
CA LEU A 559 -17.77 -17.15 -9.96
C LEU A 559 -17.58 -17.65 -11.39
N LYS A 560 -18.66 -18.10 -12.03
CA LYS A 560 -18.63 -18.50 -13.43
C LYS A 560 -18.24 -17.33 -14.34
N GLU A 561 -18.79 -16.15 -14.11
CA GLU A 561 -18.43 -14.96 -14.89
C GLU A 561 -16.94 -14.60 -14.75
N LEU A 562 -16.38 -14.72 -13.54
CA LEU A 562 -14.93 -14.52 -13.34
C LEU A 562 -14.10 -15.54 -14.13
N GLN A 563 -14.56 -16.80 -14.21
CA GLN A 563 -13.93 -17.85 -15.02
C GLN A 563 -14.02 -17.54 -16.53
N ASP A 564 -15.18 -17.12 -16.99
CA ASP A 564 -15.42 -16.77 -18.41
C ASP A 564 -14.59 -15.55 -18.85
N LEU A 565 -14.18 -14.69 -17.92
CA LEU A 565 -13.25 -13.59 -18.12
C LEU A 565 -11.78 -14.01 -18.08
N GLY A 566 -11.48 -15.31 -17.95
CA GLY A 566 -10.12 -15.82 -17.80
C GLY A 566 -9.53 -15.64 -16.40
N ILE A 567 -10.35 -15.21 -15.42
CA ILE A 567 -9.94 -15.01 -14.03
C ILE A 567 -10.18 -16.32 -13.28
N SER A 568 -9.10 -16.95 -12.84
CA SER A 568 -9.17 -18.22 -12.12
C SER A 568 -9.67 -18.02 -10.68
N ASN A 569 -10.62 -18.85 -10.23
CA ASN A 569 -11.06 -18.93 -8.83
C ASN A 569 -10.08 -19.71 -7.91
N LYS A 570 -8.89 -20.07 -8.42
CA LYS A 570 -7.82 -20.74 -7.62
C LYS A 570 -7.11 -19.79 -6.65
N TYR A 571 -7.43 -18.52 -6.66
CA TYR A 571 -6.85 -17.51 -5.79
C TYR A 571 -7.56 -17.57 -4.43
N GLY A 572 -6.92 -18.16 -3.42
CA GLY A 572 -7.56 -18.42 -2.12
C GLY A 572 -8.20 -17.18 -1.50
N ASP A 573 -7.56 -16.02 -1.63
CA ASP A 573 -8.06 -14.76 -1.07
C ASP A 573 -9.19 -14.14 -1.90
N LEU A 574 -9.24 -14.42 -3.21
CA LEU A 574 -10.38 -14.02 -4.02
C LEU A 574 -11.65 -14.79 -3.66
N ASN A 575 -11.53 -16.05 -3.23
CA ASN A 575 -12.67 -16.78 -2.69
C ASN A 575 -13.21 -16.14 -1.40
N GLU A 576 -12.33 -15.64 -0.52
CA GLU A 576 -12.74 -14.88 0.67
C GLU A 576 -13.46 -13.59 0.26
N VAL A 577 -12.88 -12.82 -0.67
CA VAL A 577 -13.51 -11.59 -1.19
C VAL A 577 -14.88 -11.89 -1.78
N VAL A 578 -14.98 -12.92 -2.63
CA VAL A 578 -16.28 -13.32 -3.23
C VAL A 578 -17.27 -13.73 -2.15
N ASN A 579 -16.84 -14.52 -1.14
CA ASN A 579 -17.72 -14.86 -0.02
C ASN A 579 -18.21 -13.61 0.71
N ASN A 580 -17.31 -12.64 0.97
CA ASN A 580 -17.66 -11.40 1.67
C ASN A 580 -18.63 -10.52 0.87
N ILE A 581 -18.59 -10.54 -0.48
CA ILE A 581 -19.57 -9.84 -1.31
C ILE A 581 -20.98 -10.31 -1.01
N TYR A 582 -21.18 -11.61 -0.75
CA TYR A 582 -22.50 -12.18 -0.50
C TYR A 582 -22.96 -12.08 0.96
N THR A 583 -22.19 -11.43 1.83
CA THR A 583 -22.68 -10.94 3.12
C THR A 583 -23.52 -9.67 2.95
N SER A 584 -24.17 -9.19 3.99
CA SER A 584 -24.90 -7.92 3.92
C SER A 584 -23.93 -6.72 4.01
N PHE A 585 -24.11 -5.73 3.15
CA PHE A 585 -23.39 -4.46 3.20
C PHE A 585 -24.08 -3.39 4.06
N ASN A 586 -25.43 -3.51 4.16
CA ASN A 586 -26.31 -2.60 4.88
C ASN A 586 -26.89 -3.26 6.14
N ASP A 587 -27.87 -2.63 6.75
CA ASP A 587 -28.42 -3.03 8.05
C ASP A 587 -29.51 -4.11 7.96
N ARG A 588 -29.72 -4.79 6.80
CA ARG A 588 -30.86 -5.71 6.61
C ARG A 588 -31.00 -6.79 7.67
N TYR A 589 -29.91 -7.41 8.12
CA TYR A 589 -29.96 -8.43 9.15
C TYR A 589 -30.18 -7.83 10.55
N TRP A 590 -29.65 -6.63 10.81
CA TRP A 590 -29.92 -5.91 12.03
C TRP A 590 -31.39 -5.45 12.09
N ILE A 591 -31.92 -4.92 10.99
CA ILE A 591 -33.33 -4.52 10.89
C ILE A 591 -34.24 -5.72 11.16
N SER A 592 -33.97 -6.88 10.54
CA SER A 592 -34.74 -8.10 10.75
C SER A 592 -34.70 -8.55 12.21
N ASP A 593 -33.51 -8.59 12.82
CA ASP A 593 -33.30 -9.03 14.21
C ASP A 593 -33.99 -8.08 15.23
N GLU A 594 -33.92 -6.78 15.02
CA GLU A 594 -34.60 -5.80 15.89
C GLU A 594 -36.13 -5.85 15.68
N LEU A 595 -36.56 -6.04 14.44
CA LEU A 595 -37.99 -6.13 14.13
C LEU A 595 -38.64 -7.40 14.69
N ASP A 596 -37.92 -8.52 14.72
CA ASP A 596 -38.39 -9.77 15.36
C ASP A 596 -38.59 -9.61 16.89
N LYS A 597 -37.87 -8.68 17.52
CA LYS A 597 -38.01 -8.33 18.95
C LYS A 597 -39.11 -7.30 19.18
N ALA A 598 -39.54 -6.58 18.16
CA ALA A 598 -40.53 -5.50 18.26
C ALA A 598 -41.91 -6.04 18.66
N LYS A 599 -42.56 -5.34 19.61
CA LYS A 599 -43.86 -5.70 20.16
C LYS A 599 -44.99 -4.86 19.59
N ASP A 600 -44.68 -3.64 19.26
CA ASP A 600 -45.61 -2.65 18.74
C ASP A 600 -44.97 -1.69 17.74
N TYR A 601 -45.76 -0.77 17.18
CA TYR A 601 -45.29 0.22 16.23
C TYR A 601 -44.26 1.20 16.79
N LYS A 602 -44.23 1.45 18.11
CA LYS A 602 -43.24 2.29 18.74
C LYS A 602 -41.84 1.70 18.63
N ASP A 603 -41.73 0.39 18.74
CA ASP A 603 -40.46 -0.32 18.54
C ASP A 603 -39.97 -0.17 17.08
N VAL A 604 -40.90 -0.24 16.10
CA VAL A 604 -40.57 -0.01 14.68
C VAL A 604 -40.04 1.40 14.45
N ILE A 605 -40.65 2.40 15.09
CA ILE A 605 -40.21 3.79 15.01
C ILE A 605 -38.81 3.97 15.66
N ASN A 606 -38.51 3.23 16.72
CA ASN A 606 -37.17 3.27 17.34
C ASN A 606 -36.11 2.73 16.37
N ILE A 607 -36.41 1.68 15.58
CA ILE A 607 -35.51 1.17 14.53
C ILE A 607 -35.31 2.25 13.46
N LEU A 608 -36.39 2.84 12.98
CA LEU A 608 -36.37 3.90 11.96
C LEU A 608 -35.57 5.12 12.40
N ASN A 609 -35.71 5.52 13.65
CA ASN A 609 -35.11 6.73 14.21
C ASN A 609 -33.81 6.49 14.96
N TYR A 610 -33.12 5.38 14.72
CA TYR A 610 -31.92 5.01 15.48
C TYR A 610 -30.85 6.12 15.54
N LYS A 611 -30.61 6.79 14.40
CA LYS A 611 -29.67 7.91 14.28
C LYS A 611 -30.30 9.29 14.50
N THR A 612 -31.62 9.37 14.63
CA THR A 612 -32.33 10.65 14.72
C THR A 612 -32.16 11.24 16.11
N VAL A 613 -31.76 12.52 16.16
CA VAL A 613 -31.63 13.33 17.39
C VAL A 613 -32.47 14.57 17.28
N SER A 614 -32.83 15.17 18.44
CA SER A 614 -33.59 16.39 18.53
C SER A 614 -32.72 17.64 18.30
N ASP A 615 -33.32 18.80 18.15
CA ASP A 615 -32.58 20.05 18.01
C ASP A 615 -31.67 20.33 19.22
N GLY A 616 -30.40 20.60 18.93
CA GLY A 616 -29.34 20.77 19.93
C GLY A 616 -28.86 19.48 20.58
N GLU A 617 -29.14 18.33 19.96
CA GLU A 617 -28.56 17.03 20.21
C GLU A 617 -27.76 16.61 18.98
N PHE A 618 -26.80 15.68 19.15
CA PHE A 618 -25.85 15.34 18.10
C PHE A 618 -25.65 13.82 18.01
N TYR A 619 -25.46 13.35 16.78
CA TYR A 619 -25.05 11.98 16.46
C TYR A 619 -23.85 12.01 15.53
N ASP A 620 -22.87 11.19 15.81
CA ASP A 620 -21.68 10.96 14.97
C ASP A 620 -21.47 9.45 14.76
N ASP A 621 -21.35 9.04 13.49
CA ASP A 621 -20.84 7.72 13.08
C ASP A 621 -19.36 7.89 12.73
N LEU A 622 -18.49 7.50 13.65
CA LEU A 622 -17.05 7.72 13.51
C LEU A 622 -16.38 6.77 12.50
N GLY A 623 -17.10 5.77 12.01
CA GLY A 623 -16.64 4.89 10.94
C GLY A 623 -16.85 5.44 9.53
N ILE A 624 -17.51 6.60 9.38
CA ILE A 624 -17.74 7.25 8.08
C ILE A 624 -17.21 8.69 8.15
N LYS A 625 -16.34 9.05 7.22
CA LYS A 625 -15.70 10.37 7.17
C LYS A 625 -16.71 11.52 7.14
N GLU A 626 -17.78 11.34 6.39
CA GLU A 626 -18.83 12.35 6.20
C GLU A 626 -19.72 12.55 7.44
N GLU A 627 -19.72 11.61 8.37
CA GLU A 627 -20.51 11.65 9.61
C GLU A 627 -19.66 11.91 10.88
N GLN A 628 -18.37 12.27 10.73
CA GLN A 628 -17.43 12.61 11.81
C GLN A 628 -17.42 14.12 12.11
N ASN A 629 -18.59 14.75 12.26
CA ASN A 629 -18.72 16.21 12.29
C ASN A 629 -18.02 16.87 13.47
N HIS A 630 -17.94 16.18 14.61
CA HIS A 630 -17.39 16.73 15.84
C HIS A 630 -16.00 16.17 16.18
N LEU A 631 -15.42 15.34 15.32
CA LEU A 631 -14.08 14.75 15.50
C LEU A 631 -13.00 15.81 15.27
N ILE A 632 -12.14 16.03 16.26
CA ILE A 632 -10.97 16.90 16.12
C ILE A 632 -9.84 16.11 15.46
N LYS A 633 -9.39 16.59 14.30
CA LYS A 633 -8.22 16.05 13.60
C LYS A 633 -6.97 16.78 14.07
N GLN A 634 -6.06 16.07 14.72
CA GLN A 634 -4.82 16.68 15.21
C GLN A 634 -3.86 16.97 14.06
N GLN A 635 -3.19 18.13 14.15
CA GLN A 635 -2.26 18.58 13.11
C GLN A 635 -1.03 17.67 12.98
N SER A 636 -0.59 17.00 14.06
CA SER A 636 0.50 16.02 14.05
C SER A 636 0.28 14.86 13.07
N TRP A 637 -0.95 14.52 12.80
CA TRP A 637 -1.29 13.43 11.85
C TRP A 637 -0.98 13.78 10.40
N PHE A 638 -0.98 15.04 10.05
CA PHE A 638 -0.58 15.49 8.71
C PHE A 638 0.93 15.44 8.49
N ASN A 639 1.72 15.44 9.57
CA ASN A 639 3.17 15.40 9.52
C ASN A 639 3.74 13.97 9.58
N ASP A 640 2.99 13.04 10.19
CA ASP A 640 3.34 11.61 10.23
C ASP A 640 2.09 10.79 9.90
N PRO A 641 2.03 10.17 8.70
CA PRO A 641 0.88 9.35 8.29
C PRO A 641 0.58 8.18 9.22
N GLY A 642 1.55 7.73 10.04
CA GLY A 642 1.34 6.69 11.06
C GLY A 642 0.40 7.10 12.19
N PHE A 643 0.14 8.39 12.36
CA PHE A 643 -0.75 8.94 13.37
C PHE A 643 -2.11 9.40 12.83
N VAL A 644 -2.46 9.09 11.60
CA VAL A 644 -3.79 9.40 11.07
C VAL A 644 -4.85 8.46 11.64
N TYR A 645 -6.10 8.93 11.70
CA TYR A 645 -7.23 8.07 12.04
C TYR A 645 -7.43 6.99 11.00
N SER A 646 -7.62 5.78 11.49
CA SER A 646 -8.13 4.68 10.68
C SER A 646 -9.65 4.59 10.92
N PRO A 647 -10.49 4.98 9.97
CA PRO A 647 -11.92 4.79 10.13
C PRO A 647 -12.31 3.31 10.12
N ILE A 648 -11.40 2.43 9.68
CA ILE A 648 -11.71 1.02 9.49
C ILE A 648 -10.47 0.19 9.79
N ASP A 649 -10.46 -0.52 10.91
CA ASP A 649 -9.34 -1.35 11.29
C ASP A 649 -9.69 -2.84 11.31
N TRP A 650 -10.78 -3.21 11.97
CA TRP A 650 -11.18 -4.60 12.13
C TRP A 650 -12.68 -4.78 11.94
N VAL A 651 -13.06 -5.69 11.04
CA VAL A 651 -14.44 -6.17 10.88
C VAL A 651 -14.42 -7.68 10.73
N ASN A 652 -15.23 -8.38 11.51
CA ASN A 652 -15.52 -9.79 11.30
C ASN A 652 -16.95 -9.92 10.76
N THR A 653 -17.06 -10.16 9.46
CA THR A 653 -18.35 -10.19 8.76
C THR A 653 -19.22 -11.37 9.16
N GLU A 654 -18.65 -12.51 9.53
CA GLU A 654 -19.42 -13.71 9.90
C GLU A 654 -20.02 -13.56 11.30
N LEU A 655 -19.22 -13.17 12.29
CA LEU A 655 -19.65 -13.05 13.69
C LEU A 655 -20.58 -11.85 13.92
N ASP A 656 -20.52 -10.86 13.04
CA ASP A 656 -21.14 -9.56 13.23
C ASP A 656 -22.31 -9.29 12.26
N SER A 657 -22.81 -10.32 11.57
CA SER A 657 -23.84 -10.17 10.53
C SER A 657 -25.15 -9.51 11.01
N LYS A 658 -25.50 -9.70 12.31
CA LYS A 658 -26.71 -9.11 12.91
C LYS A 658 -26.46 -7.76 13.60
N ARG A 659 -25.26 -7.22 13.52
CA ARG A 659 -24.96 -5.91 14.09
C ARG A 659 -25.29 -4.80 13.10
N LYS A 660 -25.60 -3.63 13.64
CA LYS A 660 -25.69 -2.42 12.85
C LYS A 660 -24.33 -2.10 12.23
N LYS A 661 -24.31 -1.72 10.95
CA LYS A 661 -23.04 -1.49 10.23
C LYS A 661 -22.22 -0.36 10.82
N SER A 662 -22.87 0.69 11.35
CA SER A 662 -22.20 1.76 12.09
C SER A 662 -21.43 1.28 13.33
N GLN A 663 -21.76 0.12 13.88
CA GLN A 663 -21.07 -0.48 15.03
C GLN A 663 -19.90 -1.40 14.63
N LEU A 664 -19.73 -1.70 13.35
CA LEU A 664 -18.64 -2.54 12.84
C LEU A 664 -17.38 -1.74 12.52
N THR A 665 -17.54 -0.47 12.23
CA THR A 665 -16.47 0.44 11.85
C THR A 665 -16.30 1.53 12.91
N HIS A 666 -15.13 2.13 12.99
CA HIS A 666 -14.79 3.06 14.06
C HIS A 666 -13.67 4.02 13.65
N ALA A 667 -13.58 5.14 14.32
CA ALA A 667 -12.36 5.92 14.35
C ALA A 667 -11.37 5.29 15.33
N LEU A 668 -10.13 5.19 14.93
CA LEU A 668 -9.04 4.65 15.74
C LEU A 668 -7.93 5.69 15.82
N THR A 669 -7.46 5.96 17.03
CA THR A 669 -6.18 6.62 17.23
C THR A 669 -5.09 5.60 17.45
N ARG A 670 -3.84 5.97 17.19
CA ARG A 670 -2.69 5.12 17.42
C ARG A 670 -1.84 5.65 18.55
N TYR A 671 -1.13 4.75 19.22
CA TYR A 671 -0.19 5.06 20.28
C TYR A 671 -0.85 5.83 21.44
N ASP A 672 -0.19 6.83 21.97
CA ASP A 672 -0.69 7.68 23.03
C ASP A 672 -1.58 8.83 22.54
N THR A 673 -1.91 8.87 21.25
CA THR A 673 -2.73 9.92 20.68
C THR A 673 -4.16 9.81 21.20
N PRO A 674 -4.71 10.83 21.87
CA PRO A 674 -6.08 10.82 22.33
C PRO A 674 -7.03 10.94 21.13
N LEU A 675 -8.19 10.29 21.20
CA LEU A 675 -9.31 10.62 20.33
C LEU A 675 -10.03 11.81 20.96
N GLN A 676 -10.23 12.88 20.18
CA GLN A 676 -10.79 14.12 20.68
C GLN A 676 -12.01 14.53 19.87
N MET A 677 -13.06 14.94 20.57
CA MET A 677 -14.29 15.46 19.95
C MET A 677 -14.72 16.75 20.59
N ARG A 678 -15.33 17.64 19.79
CA ARG A 678 -15.78 18.95 20.24
C ARG A 678 -17.15 19.28 19.67
N TRP A 679 -18.04 19.71 20.55
CA TRP A 679 -19.37 20.23 20.25
C TRP A 679 -19.47 21.69 20.68
N ASP A 680 -19.86 22.57 19.77
CA ASP A 680 -20.05 23.98 19.97
C ASP A 680 -21.55 24.31 19.99
N LYS A 681 -21.91 25.46 20.52
CA LYS A 681 -23.29 26.00 20.55
C LYS A 681 -24.28 25.14 21.34
N LEU A 682 -23.80 24.46 22.38
CA LEU A 682 -24.65 23.72 23.29
C LEU A 682 -25.60 24.66 24.06
N ASP A 683 -26.78 24.15 24.39
CA ASP A 683 -27.69 24.88 25.29
C ASP A 683 -27.13 24.89 26.71
N LYS A 684 -26.70 26.05 27.16
CA LYS A 684 -26.10 26.27 28.49
C LYS A 684 -27.03 25.93 29.64
N LYS A 685 -28.36 25.85 29.41
CA LYS A 685 -29.36 25.51 30.42
C LYS A 685 -29.65 24.03 30.53
N SER A 686 -29.41 23.27 29.46
CA SER A 686 -29.66 21.84 29.38
C SER A 686 -28.58 21.03 30.11
N ASN A 687 -28.95 19.91 30.69
CA ASN A 687 -28.04 18.85 31.11
C ASN A 687 -27.83 17.90 29.94
N TYR A 688 -26.65 17.31 29.84
CA TYR A 688 -26.32 16.39 28.77
C TYR A 688 -25.89 15.01 29.29
N ILE A 689 -26.20 13.98 28.50
CA ILE A 689 -25.63 12.65 28.63
C ILE A 689 -24.94 12.32 27.33
N ILE A 690 -23.88 11.52 27.40
CA ILE A 690 -23.23 10.95 26.23
C ILE A 690 -23.51 9.46 26.17
N LYS A 691 -23.90 8.96 24.98
CA LYS A 691 -23.96 7.55 24.66
C LYS A 691 -22.80 7.23 23.74
N VAL A 692 -22.06 6.17 24.02
CA VAL A 692 -20.87 5.80 23.25
C VAL A 692 -20.91 4.30 22.93
N VAL A 693 -20.59 3.95 21.70
CA VAL A 693 -20.27 2.56 21.29
C VAL A 693 -18.77 2.49 21.06
N TYR A 694 -18.10 1.75 21.90
CA TYR A 694 -16.70 1.41 21.71
C TYR A 694 -16.57 0.21 20.79
N ASN A 695 -15.50 0.18 20.01
CA ASN A 695 -15.18 -0.95 19.15
C ASN A 695 -13.67 -1.21 19.17
N GLY A 696 -13.28 -2.40 18.79
CA GLY A 696 -11.88 -2.78 18.64
C GLY A 696 -11.57 -4.12 19.31
N PRO A 697 -10.75 -4.94 18.68
CA PRO A 697 -10.44 -6.29 19.11
C PRO A 697 -9.35 -6.35 20.20
N PHE A 698 -8.72 -5.23 20.56
CA PHE A 698 -7.42 -5.22 21.22
C PHE A 698 -7.44 -5.03 22.73
N GLY A 699 -8.58 -5.16 23.39
CA GLY A 699 -8.65 -5.23 24.86
C GLY A 699 -8.10 -4.01 25.63
N SER A 700 -7.80 -2.91 24.94
CA SER A 700 -7.32 -1.68 25.57
C SER A 700 -8.38 -1.15 26.53
N LYS A 701 -7.97 -0.75 27.72
CA LYS A 701 -8.84 -0.01 28.63
C LYS A 701 -8.84 1.45 28.19
N ILE A 702 -10.03 2.02 28.07
CA ILE A 702 -10.26 3.38 27.60
C ILE A 702 -10.90 4.18 28.72
N ASN A 703 -10.43 5.39 28.96
CA ASN A 703 -11.09 6.40 29.80
C ASN A 703 -11.60 7.57 28.94
N CYS A 704 -12.46 8.39 29.52
CA CYS A 704 -12.91 9.64 28.90
C CYS A 704 -12.86 10.78 29.93
N LYS A 705 -12.29 11.92 29.52
CA LYS A 705 -12.21 13.15 30.31
C LYS A 705 -12.63 14.34 29.47
N THR A 706 -13.03 15.40 30.13
CA THR A 706 -13.15 16.71 29.49
C THR A 706 -11.77 17.35 29.30
N ASP A 707 -11.68 18.40 28.50
CA ASP A 707 -10.46 19.18 28.26
C ASP A 707 -9.86 19.77 29.55
N ASP A 708 -10.69 20.14 30.54
CA ASP A 708 -10.29 20.60 31.86
C ASP A 708 -9.99 19.45 32.85
N GLY A 709 -10.01 18.21 32.39
CA GLY A 709 -9.57 17.02 33.13
C GLY A 709 -10.65 16.35 34.00
N ILE A 710 -11.90 16.79 33.96
CA ILE A 710 -12.98 16.14 34.70
C ILE A 710 -13.28 14.76 34.12
N LEU A 711 -13.27 13.75 34.97
CA LEU A 711 -13.48 12.36 34.57
C LEU A 711 -14.95 12.10 34.22
N ILE A 712 -15.21 11.66 32.99
CA ILE A 712 -16.52 11.18 32.55
C ILE A 712 -16.69 9.69 32.90
N HIS A 713 -15.66 8.88 32.61
CA HIS A 713 -15.55 7.51 33.10
C HIS A 713 -14.07 7.09 33.19
N ASP A 714 -13.80 6.23 34.15
CA ASP A 714 -12.47 5.67 34.37
C ASP A 714 -12.13 4.59 33.32
N PHE A 715 -10.91 4.10 33.35
CA PHE A 715 -10.45 3.04 32.47
C PHE A 715 -11.35 1.81 32.55
N MET A 716 -12.00 1.51 31.47
CA MET A 716 -12.85 0.34 31.33
C MET A 716 -12.43 -0.49 30.12
N HIS A 717 -12.54 -1.81 30.25
CA HIS A 717 -12.43 -2.67 29.08
C HIS A 717 -13.50 -2.28 28.06
N ASN A 718 -13.12 -2.33 26.83
CA ASN A 718 -14.00 -2.15 25.70
C ASN A 718 -14.87 -3.43 25.52
N PRO A 719 -16.05 -3.57 26.14
CA PRO A 719 -16.97 -4.62 25.78
C PRO A 719 -17.50 -4.23 24.40
N ALA A 720 -16.93 -4.79 23.37
CA ALA A 720 -17.43 -4.61 22.03
C ALA A 720 -18.96 -4.68 22.05
N LYS A 721 -19.62 -3.67 21.40
CA LYS A 721 -21.05 -3.80 21.03
C LYS A 721 -22.09 -3.30 22.04
N LYS A 722 -21.70 -2.75 23.17
CA LYS A 722 -22.65 -2.20 24.12
C LYS A 722 -22.68 -0.68 24.05
N ILE A 723 -23.87 -0.10 24.06
CA ILE A 723 -24.06 1.34 24.25
C ILE A 723 -23.79 1.66 25.72
N HIS A 724 -22.77 2.46 25.98
CA HIS A 724 -22.47 2.99 27.30
C HIS A 724 -23.09 4.36 27.44
N ILE A 725 -23.60 4.71 28.61
CA ILE A 725 -24.26 5.99 28.88
C ILE A 725 -23.60 6.64 30.09
N PHE A 726 -23.14 7.88 29.91
CA PHE A 726 -22.50 8.66 30.97
C PHE A 726 -23.13 10.03 31.07
N SER A 727 -23.19 10.59 32.28
CA SER A 727 -23.63 11.97 32.51
C SER A 727 -22.48 12.93 32.22
N ILE A 728 -22.78 14.05 31.56
CA ILE A 728 -21.82 15.14 31.37
C ILE A 728 -22.00 16.13 32.53
N PRO A 729 -20.92 16.43 33.28
CA PRO A 729 -20.99 17.44 34.35
C PRO A 729 -21.45 18.76 33.81
N LYS A 730 -22.39 19.41 34.48
CA LYS A 730 -22.97 20.71 34.09
C LYS A 730 -21.90 21.80 33.96
N SER A 731 -20.85 21.73 34.76
CA SER A 731 -19.71 22.65 34.70
C SER A 731 -19.01 22.64 33.35
N SER A 732 -18.99 21.50 32.68
CA SER A 732 -18.24 21.29 31.40
C SER A 732 -19.00 21.77 30.16
N THR A 733 -20.26 22.23 30.32
CA THR A 733 -21.10 22.77 29.22
C THR A 733 -21.58 24.20 29.46
N LYS A 734 -21.13 24.84 30.55
CA LYS A 734 -21.64 26.18 31.00
C LYS A 734 -21.33 27.30 30.01
N ASP A 735 -20.30 27.16 29.22
CA ASP A 735 -19.90 28.12 28.18
C ASP A 735 -20.54 27.84 26.81
N GLY A 736 -21.24 26.71 26.68
CA GLY A 736 -21.85 26.23 25.44
C GLY A 736 -20.89 25.41 24.56
N ILE A 737 -19.78 24.97 25.12
CA ILE A 737 -18.79 24.12 24.46
C ILE A 737 -18.59 22.86 25.31
N LEU A 738 -18.39 21.71 24.65
CA LEU A 738 -17.94 20.48 25.29
C LEU A 738 -16.82 19.90 24.44
N GLU A 739 -15.69 19.65 25.06
CA GLU A 739 -14.59 18.89 24.45
C GLU A 739 -14.29 17.67 25.29
N LEU A 740 -14.22 16.50 24.65
CA LEU A 740 -13.96 15.23 25.28
C LEU A 740 -12.73 14.56 24.69
N HIS A 741 -11.91 14.00 25.58
CA HIS A 741 -10.67 13.30 25.25
C HIS A 741 -10.76 11.86 25.76
N TRP A 742 -10.64 10.90 24.83
CA TRP A 742 -10.49 9.49 25.15
C TRP A 742 -9.03 9.11 25.07
N THR A 743 -8.53 8.43 26.09
CA THR A 743 -7.16 7.91 26.13
C THR A 743 -7.17 6.44 26.52
N GLN A 744 -6.18 5.69 26.10
CA GLN A 744 -5.99 4.30 26.53
C GLN A 744 -5.10 4.21 27.78
N ASP A 745 -5.16 3.08 28.49
CA ASP A 745 -4.19 2.80 29.54
C ASP A 745 -2.80 2.53 28.92
N LYS A 746 -1.75 2.89 29.67
CA LYS A 746 -0.36 2.78 29.17
C LYS A 746 0.19 1.36 29.15
N ILE A 747 -0.59 0.35 29.53
CA ILE A 747 -0.13 -1.02 29.68
C ILE A 747 -0.23 -1.80 28.37
N ASN A 748 -1.24 -1.48 27.52
CA ASN A 748 -1.50 -2.17 26.25
C ASN A 748 -1.45 -1.20 25.07
N ILE A 749 -0.25 -0.85 24.61
CA ILE A 749 0.00 0.35 23.79
C ILE A 749 -0.09 0.09 22.28
N THR A 750 -0.53 -1.03 21.81
CA THR A 750 -0.40 -1.35 20.37
C THR A 750 -1.39 -0.61 19.47
N ARG A 751 -2.61 -0.33 19.97
CA ARG A 751 -3.61 0.45 19.25
C ARG A 751 -4.32 1.36 20.24
N GLY A 752 -4.56 2.58 19.85
CA GLY A 752 -5.14 3.58 20.69
C GLY A 752 -6.63 3.36 20.96
N VAL A 753 -7.34 4.46 21.07
CA VAL A 753 -8.78 4.49 21.33
C VAL A 753 -9.55 4.13 20.07
N SER A 754 -10.60 3.33 20.20
CA SER A 754 -11.53 2.99 19.09
C SER A 754 -12.97 3.32 19.49
N VAL A 755 -13.63 4.19 18.73
CA VAL A 755 -15.02 4.61 18.95
C VAL A 755 -15.81 4.52 17.65
N SER A 756 -16.96 3.85 17.70
CA SER A 756 -17.85 3.67 16.54
C SER A 756 -18.92 4.76 16.45
N GLU A 757 -19.70 4.92 17.49
CA GLU A 757 -20.85 5.83 17.47
C GLU A 757 -20.91 6.66 18.74
N ILE A 758 -21.33 7.91 18.60
CA ILE A 758 -21.56 8.81 19.74
C ILE A 758 -22.87 9.55 19.55
N TRP A 759 -23.63 9.67 20.64
CA TRP A 759 -24.75 10.58 20.77
C TRP A 759 -24.49 11.52 21.94
N LEU A 760 -24.63 12.80 21.74
CA LEU A 760 -24.73 13.79 22.80
C LEU A 760 -26.18 14.26 22.89
N ILE A 761 -26.88 13.90 23.99
CA ILE A 761 -28.33 14.02 24.13
C ILE A 761 -28.65 14.87 25.36
N LYS A 762 -29.70 15.71 25.26
CA LYS A 762 -30.24 16.45 26.39
C LYS A 762 -30.88 15.51 27.42
N SER A 763 -30.46 15.59 28.65
CA SER A 763 -31.04 14.80 29.74
C SER A 763 -32.28 15.53 30.35
N THR A 764 -33.34 14.75 30.50
CA THR A 764 -34.54 15.21 31.25
C THR A 764 -34.38 15.10 32.76
N LYS A 765 -33.30 14.46 33.22
CA LYS A 765 -32.97 14.32 34.65
C LYS A 765 -32.05 15.47 35.06
N PRO A 766 -32.30 16.10 36.23
CA PRO A 766 -31.42 17.14 36.76
C PRO A 766 -29.98 16.67 37.03
#